data_8411adf0595f84873a978ad291a5630a
#
_entry.id   8411adf0595f84873a978ad291a5630a
#
_cell.length_a   1.000
_cell.length_b   1.000
_cell.length_c   1.000
_cell.angle_alpha   90.00
_cell.angle_beta   90.00
_cell.angle_gamma   90.00
#
_symmetry.space_group_name_H-M   'P 1'
#
loop_
_entity.id
_entity.type
_entity.pdbx_description
1 polymer ?
#
loop_
_entity_poly.entity_id
_entity_poly.type
_entity_poly.pdbx_seq_one_letter_code
_entity_poly.pdbx_strand_id
1 'polypeptide(L)'
;FVVAQGFGGVGIVGVARTFLTAQGDRYGLNRYNYGDIVRYYHDNDLITKQYVETITRTGREQWKFSCISGIGLLLSSYHYGGIYTGETLAELVADIIHGIIPYTLDAELGATPMYGWLPKATRRDNLRNVLFAVGGLCQKDSNGDLSIVPSEADEPYDLDPSAVYMGGSVAGLSPASQVNITEHAYIALDTDETVTLFDGEAAAEPMTTPQGQELTAVLVEFDEPVHNLQITNGTILESGANYAVLGQSSQCTLTGQRYSHTQRIISRTQVTNAAPNVVQSNACGLVNLLNSENVADRVMAYYGHSKEVETDLVVTNQRPGDAVEFYDPFGDPTSGYIASLDMTMSAICKARAVIVNGYIPSASGNYYTNVAVITATGPWTAPAGVHGKARVVVIGGGDGGGIGNNGNDALPATTDNLQQALEAADGGLPGTPGAGGKILVATINLSAGQTIFCVIGKGGLGETETSAAQTGEDTKFGSYNSLNGTSSSIGYVPLIGGNIYATPGAAGIPGGRGASEDDPGEVVVWDGVTYVPGQQGETDDDPDIAYGGYGGGPAPGSNGKDGQRGRSSNAGTTEGGYGGDGGDATIKPPISTIRGAGGAAGNGGGGAGGGGRPPSYWNNQPVGKGGKGGPGGDGAPGIILVYY
;
A
#
# COMPACT_ATOMS: atom_id res chain seq x y z
N PHE A 1 -7.23 34.70 19.18
CA PHE A 1 -7.72 33.67 18.28
C PHE A 1 -6.65 33.40 17.25
N VAL A 2 -6.04 32.24 17.26
CA VAL A 2 -5.30 31.74 16.09
C VAL A 2 -6.14 30.64 15.52
N VAL A 3 -6.81 30.91 14.41
CA VAL A 3 -7.49 29.88 13.65
C VAL A 3 -6.51 29.40 12.60
N ALA A 4 -6.04 28.22 12.85
CA ALA A 4 -5.52 27.24 11.93
C ALA A 4 -4.63 27.70 10.79
N GLN A 5 -3.39 27.40 10.87
CA GLN A 5 -2.59 27.18 9.68
C GLN A 5 -3.00 25.82 9.07
N GLY A 6 -3.76 25.87 7.96
CA GLY A 6 -3.94 24.72 7.11
C GLY A 6 -2.64 24.45 6.35
N PHE A 7 -2.21 23.20 6.28
CA PHE A 7 -1.26 22.81 5.28
C PHE A 7 -1.99 22.84 3.93
N GLY A 8 -1.63 23.84 3.13
CA GLY A 8 -1.87 23.90 1.72
C GLY A 8 -3.25 23.53 1.21
N GLY A 9 -4.32 24.27 1.56
CA GLY A 9 -5.63 24.21 0.89
C GLY A 9 -6.29 22.83 0.75
N VAL A 10 -5.73 21.81 1.39
CA VAL A 10 -6.11 20.42 1.20
C VAL A 10 -6.20 19.79 2.58
N GLY A 11 -7.43 19.68 3.09
CA GLY A 11 -7.71 19.12 4.41
C GLY A 11 -7.36 20.06 5.58
N ILE A 12 -8.05 21.21 5.68
CA ILE A 12 -7.86 22.12 6.81
C ILE A 12 -8.46 21.50 8.06
N VAL A 13 -7.58 21.07 8.98
CA VAL A 13 -7.91 20.64 10.34
C VAL A 13 -7.16 21.56 11.29
N GLY A 14 -7.62 22.78 11.42
CA GLY A 14 -7.01 23.76 12.27
C GLY A 14 -7.52 23.71 13.70
N VAL A 15 -6.63 23.94 14.67
CA VAL A 15 -6.99 24.10 16.08
C VAL A 15 -7.14 25.58 16.41
N ALA A 16 -8.36 26.00 16.74
CA ALA A 16 -8.59 27.34 17.26
C ALA A 16 -8.31 27.36 18.76
N ARG A 17 -7.55 28.35 19.22
CA ARG A 17 -7.32 28.63 20.64
C ARG A 17 -7.77 30.03 21.00
N THR A 18 -8.38 30.17 22.17
CA THR A 18 -8.80 31.46 22.72
C THR A 18 -8.27 31.66 24.11
N PHE A 19 -7.85 32.87 24.40
CA PHE A 19 -7.48 33.29 25.74
C PHE A 19 -8.50 34.31 26.24
N LEU A 20 -9.14 34.01 27.38
CA LEU A 20 -10.12 34.87 28.02
C LEU A 20 -9.60 35.37 29.35
N THR A 21 -9.86 36.62 29.66
CA THR A 21 -9.75 37.12 31.00
C THR A 21 -11.17 37.41 31.52
N ALA A 22 -11.56 36.74 32.59
CA ALA A 22 -12.84 36.98 33.24
C ALA A 22 -12.65 37.57 34.62
N GLN A 23 -13.54 38.52 34.98
CA GLN A 23 -13.67 39.03 36.34
C GLN A 23 -14.85 38.37 37.00
N GLY A 24 -14.68 37.87 38.22
CA GLY A 24 -15.77 37.24 38.96
C GLY A 24 -15.36 36.98 40.42
N ASP A 25 -16.38 36.75 41.23
CA ASP A 25 -16.14 36.46 42.64
C ASP A 25 -15.46 35.08 42.82
N ARG A 26 -14.89 34.91 44.01
CA ARG A 26 -14.16 33.70 44.41
C ARG A 26 -14.98 32.42 44.28
N TYR A 27 -16.29 32.50 44.25
CA TYR A 27 -17.19 31.34 44.26
C TYR A 27 -17.81 31.05 42.91
N GLY A 28 -17.94 32.02 42.01
CA GLY A 28 -18.58 31.88 40.73
C GLY A 28 -17.70 31.17 39.68
N LEU A 29 -16.40 31.49 39.65
CA LEU A 29 -15.47 31.00 38.64
C LEU A 29 -14.78 29.66 39.03
N ASN A 30 -14.84 29.26 40.31
CA ASN A 30 -14.35 27.92 40.76
C ASN A 30 -15.21 26.74 40.31
N ARG A 31 -16.27 26.96 39.54
CA ARG A 31 -17.19 25.92 39.05
C ARG A 31 -16.81 25.41 37.67
N TYR A 32 -15.89 26.07 36.97
CA TYR A 32 -15.45 25.66 35.64
C TYR A 32 -14.36 24.60 35.76
N ASN A 33 -14.53 23.53 34.95
CA ASN A 33 -13.64 22.40 34.89
C ASN A 33 -12.98 22.34 33.51
N TYR A 34 -11.92 21.54 33.40
CA TYR A 34 -11.35 21.17 32.12
C TYR A 34 -12.40 20.45 31.27
N GLY A 35 -12.50 20.81 29.99
CA GLY A 35 -13.49 20.26 29.08
C GLY A 35 -14.85 20.94 29.10
N ASP A 36 -15.11 21.89 30.04
CA ASP A 36 -16.34 22.67 30.03
C ASP A 36 -16.46 23.49 28.73
N ILE A 37 -17.70 23.61 28.25
CA ILE A 37 -17.99 24.28 26.98
C ILE A 37 -18.10 25.78 27.20
N VAL A 38 -17.35 26.53 26.40
CA VAL A 38 -17.43 27.99 26.30
C VAL A 38 -18.00 28.38 24.94
N ARG A 39 -19.09 29.16 24.92
CA ARG A 39 -19.71 29.68 23.71
C ARG A 39 -19.55 31.18 23.66
N TYR A 40 -19.16 31.69 22.51
CA TYR A 40 -18.98 33.12 22.25
C TYR A 40 -20.07 33.58 21.31
N TYR A 41 -20.76 34.63 21.73
CA TYR A 41 -21.82 35.25 20.96
C TYR A 41 -21.46 36.70 20.64
N HIS A 42 -21.81 37.15 19.45
CA HIS A 42 -21.79 38.57 19.05
C HIS A 42 -23.18 38.87 18.45
N ASP A 43 -23.85 39.85 18.98
CA ASP A 43 -25.22 40.23 18.58
C ASP A 43 -26.24 39.05 18.51
N ASN A 44 -26.13 38.09 19.44
CA ASN A 44 -26.86 36.81 19.53
C ASN A 44 -26.43 35.73 18.54
N ASP A 45 -25.49 36.00 17.64
CA ASP A 45 -24.93 34.98 16.75
C ASP A 45 -23.78 34.22 17.43
N LEU A 46 -23.82 32.90 17.34
CA LEU A 46 -22.76 32.05 17.88
C LEU A 46 -21.51 32.14 17.00
N ILE A 47 -20.48 32.84 17.49
CA ILE A 47 -19.22 32.98 16.79
C ILE A 47 -18.38 31.70 16.87
N THR A 48 -18.27 31.10 18.06
CA THR A 48 -17.52 29.85 18.23
C THR A 48 -17.91 29.13 19.52
N LYS A 49 -17.72 27.82 19.51
CA LYS A 49 -17.82 26.90 20.65
C LYS A 49 -16.43 26.30 20.90
N GLN A 50 -15.97 26.37 22.12
CA GLN A 50 -14.67 25.85 22.52
C GLN A 50 -14.76 25.15 23.87
N TYR A 51 -13.69 24.46 24.24
CA TYR A 51 -13.58 23.68 25.45
C TYR A 51 -12.43 24.21 26.31
N VAL A 52 -12.64 24.30 27.61
CA VAL A 52 -11.62 24.79 28.55
C VAL A 52 -10.44 23.83 28.60
N GLU A 53 -9.25 24.32 28.22
CA GLU A 53 -8.00 23.58 28.24
C GLU A 53 -7.18 23.87 29.51
N THR A 54 -7.08 25.15 29.92
CA THR A 54 -6.40 25.53 31.14
C THR A 54 -7.13 26.65 31.85
N ILE A 55 -7.05 26.66 33.18
CA ILE A 55 -7.60 27.69 34.04
C ILE A 55 -6.48 28.26 34.93
N THR A 56 -6.18 29.53 34.79
CA THR A 56 -5.13 30.20 35.59
C THR A 56 -5.71 31.37 36.35
N ARG A 57 -5.53 31.38 37.66
CA ARG A 57 -5.88 32.55 38.48
C ARG A 57 -4.77 33.60 38.41
N THR A 58 -5.08 34.79 37.87
CA THR A 58 -4.10 35.86 37.66
C THR A 58 -4.22 37.01 38.69
N GLY A 59 -5.31 37.01 39.49
CA GLY A 59 -5.54 38.00 40.53
C GLY A 59 -6.57 37.51 41.55
N ARG A 60 -6.93 38.39 42.55
CA ARG A 60 -7.88 38.00 43.59
C ARG A 60 -9.25 37.60 43.01
N GLU A 61 -9.68 38.29 41.95
CA GLU A 61 -10.96 38.12 41.24
C GLU A 61 -10.76 38.03 39.73
N GLN A 62 -9.55 37.68 39.27
CA GLN A 62 -9.22 37.56 37.85
C GLN A 62 -8.76 36.14 37.52
N TRP A 63 -9.30 35.65 36.44
CA TRP A 63 -9.02 34.32 35.92
C TRP A 63 -8.74 34.39 34.44
N LYS A 64 -7.77 33.61 33.97
CA LYS A 64 -7.43 33.42 32.57
C LYS A 64 -7.81 32.00 32.17
N PHE A 65 -8.63 31.89 31.14
CA PHE A 65 -8.98 30.60 30.52
C PHE A 65 -8.25 30.47 29.18
N SER A 66 -7.61 29.35 28.96
CA SER A 66 -7.24 28.90 27.62
C SER A 66 -8.27 27.90 27.16
N CYS A 67 -8.85 28.15 26.00
CA CYS A 67 -9.87 27.30 25.42
C CYS A 67 -9.40 26.78 24.06
N ILE A 68 -9.77 25.55 23.72
CA ILE A 68 -9.39 24.87 22.49
C ILE A 68 -10.66 24.46 21.72
N SER A 69 -10.60 24.46 20.39
CA SER A 69 -11.71 23.96 19.56
C SER A 69 -11.89 22.45 19.72
N GLY A 70 -13.05 21.91 19.30
CA GLY A 70 -13.31 20.46 19.33
C GLY A 70 -12.23 19.65 18.65
N ILE A 71 -11.72 20.10 17.49
CA ILE A 71 -10.61 19.44 16.77
C ILE A 71 -9.34 19.38 17.66
N GLY A 72 -9.14 20.37 18.53
CA GLY A 72 -8.02 20.35 19.48
C GLY A 72 -8.10 19.23 20.50
N LEU A 73 -9.30 18.80 20.88
CA LEU A 73 -9.49 17.65 21.79
C LEU A 73 -8.97 16.35 21.19
N LEU A 74 -9.02 16.22 19.86
CA LEU A 74 -8.51 15.05 19.14
C LEU A 74 -6.99 14.90 19.19
N LEU A 75 -6.25 15.90 19.71
CA LEU A 75 -4.81 15.81 19.96
C LEU A 75 -4.46 14.98 21.20
N SER A 76 -5.39 14.84 22.15
CA SER A 76 -5.13 14.19 23.44
C SER A 76 -5.19 12.67 23.40
N SER A 77 -5.60 12.08 22.30
CA SER A 77 -5.74 10.63 22.14
C SER A 77 -5.25 10.16 20.79
N TYR A 78 -4.93 8.86 20.72
CA TYR A 78 -4.42 8.23 19.52
C TYR A 78 -5.52 7.46 18.79
N HIS A 79 -5.38 7.41 17.47
CA HIS A 79 -6.07 6.49 16.57
C HIS A 79 -5.02 5.50 16.06
N TYR A 80 -5.29 4.20 16.19
CA TYR A 80 -4.29 3.17 15.86
C TYR A 80 -4.16 2.92 14.37
N GLY A 81 -5.07 3.48 13.56
CA GLY A 81 -5.01 3.33 12.11
C GLY A 81 -5.21 1.88 11.64
N GLY A 82 -4.74 1.58 10.45
CA GLY A 82 -4.86 0.26 9.85
C GLY A 82 -4.77 0.29 8.33
N ILE A 83 -5.01 -0.85 7.71
CA ILE A 83 -5.18 -0.99 6.25
C ILE A 83 -6.67 -0.91 5.94
N TYR A 84 -7.01 -0.10 4.93
CA TYR A 84 -8.37 0.13 4.43
C TYR A 84 -8.49 -0.41 3.01
N THR A 85 -9.57 -1.13 2.74
CA THR A 85 -9.78 -1.89 1.50
C THR A 85 -11.12 -1.59 0.83
N GLY A 86 -11.78 -0.49 1.22
CA GLY A 86 -13.06 -0.04 0.67
C GLY A 86 -14.06 0.41 1.74
N GLU A 87 -13.67 0.49 2.99
CA GLU A 87 -14.44 1.10 4.06
C GLU A 87 -14.78 2.54 3.69
N THR A 88 -15.97 3.01 4.05
CA THR A 88 -16.42 4.36 3.71
C THR A 88 -15.70 5.41 4.55
N LEU A 89 -15.59 6.62 4.00
CA LEU A 89 -15.10 7.77 4.77
C LEU A 89 -15.92 7.98 6.06
N ALA A 90 -17.24 7.74 6.03
CA ALA A 90 -18.09 7.89 7.20
C ALA A 90 -17.70 6.93 8.31
N GLU A 91 -17.43 5.66 7.99
CA GLU A 91 -16.96 4.67 8.96
C GLU A 91 -15.59 5.07 9.54
N LEU A 92 -14.67 5.51 8.68
CA LEU A 92 -13.34 5.91 9.09
C LEU A 92 -13.35 7.17 9.98
N VAL A 93 -14.15 8.18 9.63
CA VAL A 93 -14.31 9.39 10.46
C VAL A 93 -14.97 9.06 11.80
N ALA A 94 -15.95 8.17 11.83
CA ALA A 94 -16.60 7.73 13.07
C ALA A 94 -15.60 7.04 14.01
N ASP A 95 -14.71 6.19 13.49
CA ASP A 95 -13.66 5.53 14.27
C ASP A 95 -12.62 6.54 14.76
N ILE A 96 -12.18 7.46 13.89
CA ILE A 96 -11.21 8.50 14.28
C ILE A 96 -11.78 9.42 15.35
N ILE A 97 -13.00 9.91 15.22
CA ILE A 97 -13.61 10.85 16.19
C ILE A 97 -14.03 10.13 17.47
N HIS A 98 -14.49 8.88 17.36
CA HIS A 98 -14.80 7.98 18.47
C HIS A 98 -15.68 8.61 19.57
N GLY A 99 -16.65 9.42 19.17
CA GLY A 99 -17.59 10.08 20.10
C GLY A 99 -17.00 11.19 20.98
N ILE A 100 -15.72 11.58 20.77
CA ILE A 100 -15.05 12.63 21.58
C ILE A 100 -15.72 13.99 21.38
N ILE A 101 -16.14 14.29 20.14
CA ILE A 101 -16.81 15.53 19.78
C ILE A 101 -18.00 15.24 18.86
N PRO A 102 -19.09 16.03 18.96
CA PRO A 102 -20.17 15.97 17.99
C PRO A 102 -19.69 16.50 16.64
N TYR A 103 -20.17 15.88 15.57
CA TYR A 103 -19.83 16.28 14.21
C TYR A 103 -20.97 16.00 13.22
N THR A 104 -20.93 16.68 12.10
CA THR A 104 -21.70 16.39 10.89
C THR A 104 -20.74 16.07 9.75
N LEU A 105 -21.16 15.22 8.84
CA LEU A 105 -20.40 14.83 7.66
C LEU A 105 -21.31 14.93 6.44
N ASP A 106 -20.83 15.57 5.39
CA ASP A 106 -21.51 15.58 4.10
C ASP A 106 -21.77 14.14 3.62
N ALA A 107 -22.98 13.87 3.14
CA ALA A 107 -23.41 12.51 2.84
C ALA A 107 -22.71 11.92 1.60
N GLU A 108 -22.46 12.74 0.58
CA GLU A 108 -21.78 12.32 -0.66
C GLU A 108 -20.30 12.07 -0.38
N LEU A 109 -19.67 13.01 0.31
CA LEU A 109 -18.28 12.85 0.75
C LEU A 109 -18.14 11.61 1.67
N GLY A 110 -19.07 11.42 2.59
CA GLY A 110 -19.08 10.30 3.53
C GLY A 110 -19.17 8.91 2.88
N ALA A 111 -19.76 8.82 1.69
CA ALA A 111 -19.87 7.58 0.93
C ALA A 111 -18.57 7.20 0.16
N THR A 112 -17.54 8.05 0.17
CA THR A 112 -16.29 7.79 -0.54
C THR A 112 -15.59 6.55 0.01
N PRO A 113 -15.24 5.55 -0.82
CA PRO A 113 -14.50 4.38 -0.37
C PRO A 113 -13.03 4.73 -0.15
N MET A 114 -12.47 4.25 0.95
CA MET A 114 -11.10 4.51 1.38
C MET A 114 -10.21 3.29 1.15
N TYR A 115 -9.02 3.53 0.60
CA TYR A 115 -8.00 2.49 0.35
C TYR A 115 -6.64 2.98 0.77
N GLY A 116 -5.84 2.12 1.40
CA GLY A 116 -4.46 2.41 1.80
C GLY A 116 -4.24 2.23 3.28
N TRP A 117 -3.26 2.91 3.82
CA TRP A 117 -2.78 2.75 5.18
C TRP A 117 -2.79 4.06 5.97
N LEU A 118 -3.22 3.98 7.23
CA LEU A 118 -2.99 4.99 8.25
C LEU A 118 -2.09 4.43 9.36
N PRO A 119 -1.03 5.14 9.76
CA PRO A 119 -0.23 4.79 10.92
C PRO A 119 -0.98 5.07 12.23
N LYS A 120 -0.46 4.55 13.35
CA LYS A 120 -0.81 5.07 14.67
C LYS A 120 -0.40 6.55 14.75
N ALA A 121 -1.36 7.43 14.98
CA ALA A 121 -1.13 8.88 15.12
C ALA A 121 -2.19 9.50 16.03
N THR A 122 -2.05 10.80 16.35
CA THR A 122 -3.15 11.49 17.03
C THR A 122 -4.42 11.42 16.16
N ARG A 123 -5.59 11.37 16.79
CA ARG A 123 -6.86 11.32 16.06
C ARG A 123 -6.99 12.51 15.10
N ARG A 124 -6.51 13.68 15.50
CA ARG A 124 -6.44 14.87 14.64
C ARG A 124 -5.56 14.66 13.41
N ASP A 125 -4.36 14.08 13.58
CA ASP A 125 -3.44 13.89 12.45
C ASP A 125 -3.97 12.85 11.46
N ASN A 126 -4.60 11.78 11.95
CA ASN A 126 -5.28 10.83 11.08
C ASN A 126 -6.51 11.43 10.40
N LEU A 127 -7.30 12.27 11.09
CA LEU A 127 -8.39 13.01 10.45
C LEU A 127 -7.86 13.92 9.33
N ARG A 128 -6.73 14.60 9.56
CA ARG A 128 -6.07 15.43 8.52
C ARG A 128 -5.64 14.60 7.31
N ASN A 129 -5.04 13.43 7.53
CA ASN A 129 -4.61 12.55 6.44
C ASN A 129 -5.80 12.06 5.61
N VAL A 130 -6.89 11.70 6.27
CA VAL A 130 -8.14 11.27 5.62
C VAL A 130 -8.71 12.40 4.77
N LEU A 131 -8.86 13.60 5.34
CA LEU A 131 -9.41 14.77 4.63
C LEU A 131 -8.49 15.24 3.50
N PHE A 132 -7.17 15.12 3.68
CA PHE A 132 -6.20 15.36 2.61
C PHE A 132 -6.43 14.43 1.41
N ALA A 133 -6.64 13.13 1.65
CA ALA A 133 -6.86 12.16 0.59
C ALA A 133 -8.15 12.42 -0.20
N VAL A 134 -9.24 12.82 0.49
CA VAL A 134 -10.56 13.00 -0.15
C VAL A 134 -10.87 14.44 -0.56
N GLY A 135 -10.07 15.43 -0.14
CA GLY A 135 -10.38 16.84 -0.38
C GLY A 135 -11.50 17.34 0.53
N GLY A 136 -11.50 16.93 1.78
CA GLY A 136 -12.43 17.40 2.79
C GLY A 136 -11.89 18.59 3.57
N LEU A 137 -12.81 19.36 4.15
CA LEU A 137 -12.56 20.54 4.96
C LEU A 137 -13.32 20.43 6.28
N CYS A 138 -12.66 20.79 7.39
CA CYS A 138 -13.32 20.97 8.68
C CYS A 138 -13.76 22.42 8.87
N GLN A 139 -15.06 22.61 9.04
CA GLN A 139 -15.68 23.88 9.39
C GLN A 139 -16.45 23.74 10.71
N LYS A 140 -17.03 24.81 11.21
CA LYS A 140 -18.05 24.78 12.27
C LYS A 140 -19.44 24.85 11.66
N ASP A 141 -20.40 24.15 12.21
CA ASP A 141 -21.81 24.33 11.91
C ASP A 141 -22.41 25.53 12.69
N SER A 142 -23.73 25.75 12.56
CA SER A 142 -24.47 26.79 13.28
C SER A 142 -24.47 26.60 14.80
N ASN A 143 -24.22 25.39 15.30
CA ASN A 143 -24.11 25.08 16.73
C ASN A 143 -22.69 25.19 17.27
N GLY A 144 -21.71 25.53 16.39
CA GLY A 144 -20.30 25.55 16.70
C GLY A 144 -19.68 24.15 16.80
N ASP A 145 -20.38 23.11 16.35
CA ASP A 145 -19.88 21.75 16.26
C ASP A 145 -19.07 21.54 14.97
N LEU A 146 -18.34 20.43 14.89
CA LEU A 146 -17.54 20.10 13.72
C LEU A 146 -18.44 19.77 12.53
N SER A 147 -18.20 20.41 11.39
CA SER A 147 -18.81 20.07 10.12
C SER A 147 -17.72 19.68 9.12
N ILE A 148 -17.81 18.48 8.56
CA ILE A 148 -16.90 17.97 7.55
C ILE A 148 -17.62 18.05 6.20
N VAL A 149 -17.08 18.86 5.30
CA VAL A 149 -17.65 19.18 3.99
C VAL A 149 -16.59 19.02 2.90
N PRO A 150 -16.97 18.89 1.62
CA PRO A 150 -16.03 19.01 0.51
C PRO A 150 -15.25 20.34 0.58
N SER A 151 -13.99 20.33 0.13
CA SER A 151 -13.17 21.56 0.05
C SER A 151 -13.53 22.45 -1.13
N GLU A 152 -14.71 22.27 -1.70
CA GLU A 152 -15.28 23.14 -2.70
C GLU A 152 -15.74 24.44 -2.06
N ALA A 153 -15.30 25.57 -2.60
CA ALA A 153 -15.81 26.85 -2.15
C ALA A 153 -17.13 27.15 -2.87
N ASP A 154 -18.06 27.72 -2.11
CA ASP A 154 -19.21 28.39 -2.68
C ASP A 154 -18.73 29.55 -3.62
N GLU A 155 -19.65 30.09 -4.43
CA GLU A 155 -19.39 31.30 -5.19
C GLU A 155 -18.75 32.35 -4.28
N PRO A 156 -17.65 33.01 -4.71
CA PRO A 156 -17.02 34.03 -3.90
C PRO A 156 -18.02 35.14 -3.58
N TYR A 157 -18.08 35.52 -2.32
CA TYR A 157 -18.95 36.64 -1.95
C TYR A 157 -18.14 37.94 -1.75
N ASP A 158 -18.74 39.07 -2.11
CA ASP A 158 -18.14 40.38 -1.93
C ASP A 158 -17.97 40.74 -0.45
N LEU A 159 -16.75 41.05 -0.05
CA LEU A 159 -16.51 41.71 1.22
C LEU A 159 -16.89 43.19 1.10
N ASP A 160 -17.79 43.67 1.96
CA ASP A 160 -18.15 45.08 2.02
C ASP A 160 -16.87 45.91 2.20
N PRO A 161 -16.58 46.85 1.29
CA PRO A 161 -15.38 47.71 1.41
C PRO A 161 -15.28 48.47 2.73
N SER A 162 -16.42 48.76 3.40
CA SER A 162 -16.46 49.37 4.72
C SER A 162 -16.03 48.44 5.84
N ALA A 163 -16.04 47.12 5.61
CA ALA A 163 -15.60 46.12 6.56
C ALA A 163 -14.10 45.80 6.46
N VAL A 164 -13.42 46.21 5.38
CA VAL A 164 -11.99 46.02 5.15
C VAL A 164 -11.24 47.30 5.55
N TYR A 165 -10.26 47.18 6.44
CA TYR A 165 -9.46 48.33 6.84
C TYR A 165 -8.36 48.62 5.83
N MET A 166 -8.09 49.91 5.61
CA MET A 166 -6.92 50.33 4.86
C MET A 166 -5.67 50.06 5.70
N GLY A 167 -4.84 49.22 5.22
CA GLY A 167 -3.61 48.80 5.92
C GLY A 167 -3.46 47.28 5.84
N GLY A 168 -2.26 46.82 5.69
CA GLY A 168 -1.94 45.41 5.50
C GLY A 168 -0.76 45.25 4.56
N SER A 169 -0.60 44.05 4.04
CA SER A 169 0.49 43.74 3.09
C SER A 169 0.04 42.79 2.00
N VAL A 170 0.69 42.91 0.86
CA VAL A 170 0.61 41.92 -0.22
C VAL A 170 1.99 41.30 -0.36
N ALA A 171 2.12 40.05 0.03
CA ALA A 171 3.36 39.28 -0.09
C ALA A 171 3.42 38.56 -1.43
N GLY A 172 4.54 38.70 -2.16
CA GLY A 172 4.85 37.86 -3.31
C GLY A 172 5.38 36.51 -2.82
N LEU A 173 4.77 35.42 -3.29
CA LEU A 173 5.21 34.07 -3.00
C LEU A 173 5.90 33.47 -4.23
N SER A 174 6.74 32.45 -4.01
CA SER A 174 7.28 31.65 -5.11
C SER A 174 6.28 30.54 -5.44
N PRO A 175 5.54 30.66 -6.56
CA PRO A 175 4.56 29.63 -6.93
C PRO A 175 5.26 28.30 -7.22
N ALA A 176 4.60 27.20 -6.93
CA ALA A 176 5.11 25.89 -7.31
C ALA A 176 5.17 25.78 -8.83
N SER A 177 6.32 25.40 -9.36
CA SER A 177 6.48 25.03 -10.78
C SER A 177 6.16 23.56 -11.02
N GLN A 178 6.27 22.75 -9.98
CA GLN A 178 5.98 21.32 -10.03
C GLN A 178 5.47 20.84 -8.67
N VAL A 179 4.50 19.93 -8.71
CA VAL A 179 4.01 19.18 -7.55
C VAL A 179 4.19 17.71 -7.82
N ASN A 180 4.79 16.99 -6.87
CA ASN A 180 4.98 15.55 -6.92
C ASN A 180 4.17 14.92 -5.77
N ILE A 181 3.23 14.06 -6.13
CA ILE A 181 2.41 13.30 -5.19
C ILE A 181 2.79 11.83 -5.29
N THR A 182 3.04 11.19 -4.15
CA THR A 182 3.33 9.76 -4.10
C THR A 182 2.04 8.98 -3.91
N GLU A 183 1.76 8.07 -4.83
CA GLU A 183 0.74 7.03 -4.69
C GLU A 183 1.32 5.87 -3.88
N HIS A 184 0.52 5.30 -3.01
CA HIS A 184 0.85 4.16 -2.19
C HIS A 184 -0.09 2.99 -2.50
N ALA A 185 0.45 1.78 -2.56
CA ALA A 185 -0.32 0.55 -2.58
C ALA A 185 0.31 -0.44 -1.61
N TYR A 186 -0.50 -0.98 -0.71
CA TYR A 186 -0.13 -1.98 0.28
C TYR A 186 -0.78 -3.30 -0.09
N ILE A 187 0.01 -4.35 -0.20
CA ILE A 187 -0.40 -5.65 -0.75
C ILE A 187 -0.01 -6.72 0.26
N ALA A 188 -0.96 -7.54 0.69
CA ALA A 188 -0.69 -8.73 1.48
C ALA A 188 -0.38 -9.90 0.54
N LEU A 189 0.84 -10.43 0.59
CA LEU A 189 1.27 -11.59 -0.18
C LEU A 189 1.65 -12.73 0.76
N ASP A 190 1.35 -13.98 0.37
CA ASP A 190 1.81 -15.15 1.13
C ASP A 190 3.34 -15.27 1.19
N THR A 191 4.04 -14.63 0.24
CA THR A 191 5.51 -14.59 0.15
C THR A 191 6.13 -13.41 0.87
N ASP A 192 5.33 -12.59 1.56
CA ASP A 192 5.84 -11.44 2.32
C ASP A 192 6.78 -11.88 3.44
N GLU A 193 7.75 -11.02 3.74
CA GLU A 193 8.75 -11.27 4.77
C GLU A 193 8.09 -11.47 6.14
N THR A 194 8.38 -12.62 6.77
CA THR A 194 7.96 -12.88 8.15
C THR A 194 8.94 -12.23 9.12
N VAL A 195 8.43 -11.39 10.01
CA VAL A 195 9.21 -10.68 11.02
C VAL A 195 8.76 -11.03 12.42
N THR A 196 9.70 -11.03 13.36
CA THR A 196 9.39 -11.14 14.78
C THR A 196 9.01 -9.77 15.31
N LEU A 197 7.78 -9.65 15.81
CA LEU A 197 7.19 -8.41 16.33
C LEU A 197 7.35 -8.29 17.84
N PHE A 198 7.35 -9.42 18.55
CA PHE A 198 7.55 -9.50 19.97
C PHE A 198 8.17 -10.86 20.34
N ASP A 199 9.14 -10.86 21.26
CA ASP A 199 9.72 -12.08 21.82
C ASP A 199 10.11 -11.83 23.27
N GLY A 200 9.42 -12.50 24.20
CA GLY A 200 9.65 -12.30 25.63
C GLY A 200 8.45 -12.61 26.50
N GLU A 201 8.51 -12.12 27.74
CA GLU A 201 7.42 -12.18 28.70
C GLU A 201 6.36 -11.13 28.38
N ALA A 202 5.12 -11.55 28.19
CA ALA A 202 3.97 -10.66 28.10
C ALA A 202 3.45 -10.39 29.53
N ALA A 203 4.06 -9.43 30.22
CA ALA A 203 3.64 -8.99 31.56
C ALA A 203 2.40 -8.09 31.42
N ALA A 204 1.22 -8.69 31.56
CA ALA A 204 -0.04 -8.01 31.33
C ALA A 204 -0.39 -7.04 32.48
N GLU A 205 -0.78 -5.81 32.10
CA GLU A 205 -1.26 -4.76 33.01
C GLU A 205 -2.69 -4.34 32.65
N PRO A 206 -3.46 -3.76 33.59
CA PRO A 206 -4.77 -3.18 33.28
C PRO A 206 -4.63 -2.06 32.23
N MET A 207 -5.37 -2.19 31.13
CA MET A 207 -5.33 -1.20 30.03
C MET A 207 -6.68 -1.11 29.33
N THR A 208 -6.86 -0.03 28.59
CA THR A 208 -7.94 0.10 27.60
C THR A 208 -7.35 -0.21 26.22
N THR A 209 -7.93 -1.18 25.52
CA THR A 209 -7.47 -1.57 24.18
C THR A 209 -7.73 -0.49 23.14
N PRO A 210 -7.10 -0.55 21.95
CA PRO A 210 -7.42 0.34 20.83
C PRO A 210 -8.89 0.42 20.46
N GLN A 211 -9.66 -0.67 20.61
CA GLN A 211 -11.10 -0.72 20.39
C GLN A 211 -11.94 -0.31 21.61
N GLY A 212 -11.30 0.12 22.70
CA GLY A 212 -11.97 0.66 23.88
C GLY A 212 -12.39 -0.38 24.93
N GLN A 213 -11.89 -1.62 24.87
CA GLN A 213 -12.17 -2.64 25.89
C GLN A 213 -11.22 -2.50 27.09
N GLU A 214 -11.74 -2.55 28.30
CA GLU A 214 -10.92 -2.60 29.52
C GLU A 214 -10.57 -4.05 29.86
N LEU A 215 -9.28 -4.38 29.84
CA LEU A 215 -8.78 -5.71 30.15
C LEU A 215 -7.33 -5.66 30.64
N THR A 216 -6.82 -6.81 31.10
CA THR A 216 -5.43 -6.96 31.53
C THR A 216 -4.65 -7.62 30.40
N ALA A 217 -3.72 -6.88 29.78
CA ALA A 217 -3.01 -7.31 28.58
C ALA A 217 -1.71 -6.54 28.36
N VAL A 218 -0.98 -6.89 27.32
CA VAL A 218 0.17 -6.15 26.79
C VAL A 218 -0.16 -5.67 25.37
N LEU A 219 0.05 -4.39 25.11
CA LEU A 219 -0.07 -3.81 23.77
C LEU A 219 1.31 -3.84 23.08
N VAL A 220 1.35 -4.47 21.93
CA VAL A 220 2.51 -4.47 21.02
C VAL A 220 2.14 -3.63 19.80
N GLU A 221 2.91 -2.58 19.53
CA GLU A 221 2.69 -1.65 18.42
C GLU A 221 3.70 -1.91 17.31
N PHE A 222 3.28 -1.73 16.06
CA PHE A 222 4.09 -1.97 14.88
C PHE A 222 4.36 -0.64 14.15
N ASP A 223 5.59 -0.44 13.70
CA ASP A 223 5.99 0.75 12.94
C ASP A 223 5.50 0.71 11.48
N GLU A 224 5.31 -0.51 10.94
CA GLU A 224 4.82 -0.76 9.59
C GLU A 224 3.65 -1.74 9.65
N PRO A 225 2.72 -1.69 8.68
CA PRO A 225 1.56 -2.57 8.72
C PRO A 225 1.95 -4.04 8.48
N VAL A 226 1.35 -4.93 9.26
CA VAL A 226 1.56 -6.38 9.16
C VAL A 226 0.25 -7.14 9.01
N HIS A 227 0.33 -8.31 8.42
CA HIS A 227 -0.76 -9.28 8.30
C HIS A 227 -0.31 -10.68 8.76
N ASN A 228 -1.19 -11.67 8.72
CA ASN A 228 -0.90 -13.07 9.09
C ASN A 228 -0.19 -13.20 10.45
N LEU A 229 -0.72 -12.51 11.47
CA LEU A 229 -0.17 -12.58 12.81
C LEU A 229 -0.26 -14.02 13.37
N GLN A 230 0.86 -14.52 13.88
CA GLN A 230 0.98 -15.83 14.51
C GLN A 230 1.62 -15.66 15.89
N ILE A 231 1.12 -16.39 16.89
CA ILE A 231 1.71 -16.37 18.23
C ILE A 231 2.02 -17.78 18.70
N THR A 232 3.20 -17.94 19.28
CA THR A 232 3.64 -19.18 19.92
C THR A 232 3.67 -18.97 21.42
N ASN A 233 3.10 -19.90 22.20
CA ASN A 233 3.02 -19.86 23.66
C ASN A 233 2.31 -18.63 24.24
N GLY A 234 1.32 -18.07 23.54
CA GLY A 234 0.56 -16.91 23.97
C GLY A 234 -0.84 -16.87 23.35
N THR A 235 -1.55 -15.77 23.58
CA THR A 235 -2.88 -15.54 23.01
C THR A 235 -2.97 -14.11 22.50
N ILE A 236 -3.46 -13.92 21.29
CA ILE A 236 -3.83 -12.60 20.75
C ILE A 236 -5.30 -12.35 21.15
N LEU A 237 -5.54 -11.28 21.90
CA LEU A 237 -6.88 -10.89 22.37
C LEU A 237 -7.57 -9.94 21.38
N GLU A 238 -6.79 -9.04 20.78
CA GLU A 238 -7.23 -8.07 19.80
C GLU A 238 -6.07 -7.77 18.85
N SER A 239 -6.32 -7.48 17.59
CA SER A 239 -5.25 -7.10 16.68
C SER A 239 -5.77 -6.24 15.53
N GLY A 240 -4.87 -5.44 14.96
CA GLY A 240 -5.01 -4.67 13.74
C GLY A 240 -3.73 -4.74 12.92
N ALA A 241 -3.68 -4.05 11.80
CA ALA A 241 -2.46 -4.02 10.98
C ALA A 241 -1.28 -3.32 11.69
N ASN A 242 -1.54 -2.45 12.68
CA ASN A 242 -0.52 -1.64 13.36
C ASN A 242 -0.26 -2.05 14.82
N TYR A 243 -0.98 -3.06 15.34
CA TYR A 243 -0.85 -3.47 16.73
C TYR A 243 -1.38 -4.89 16.98
N ALA A 244 -0.98 -5.45 18.12
CA ALA A 244 -1.61 -6.63 18.73
C ALA A 244 -1.71 -6.45 20.24
N VAL A 245 -2.81 -6.92 20.84
CA VAL A 245 -3.03 -6.98 22.28
C VAL A 245 -2.86 -8.43 22.71
N LEU A 246 -1.88 -8.67 23.56
CA LEU A 246 -1.51 -10.02 24.00
C LEU A 246 -2.00 -10.30 25.43
N GLY A 247 -2.53 -11.49 25.63
CA GLY A 247 -2.80 -12.01 26.97
C GLY A 247 -1.50 -12.32 27.72
N GLN A 248 -1.59 -12.42 29.06
CA GLN A 248 -0.44 -12.73 29.91
C GLN A 248 0.23 -14.05 29.51
N SER A 249 1.56 -14.01 29.36
CA SER A 249 2.39 -15.19 29.11
C SER A 249 3.78 -15.01 29.73
N SER A 250 4.35 -16.07 30.27
CA SER A 250 5.73 -16.04 30.81
C SER A 250 6.79 -15.96 29.70
N GLN A 251 6.47 -16.46 28.52
CA GLN A 251 7.30 -16.38 27.33
C GLN A 251 6.43 -16.63 26.11
N CYS A 252 6.36 -15.66 25.19
CA CYS A 252 5.69 -15.84 23.91
C CYS A 252 6.46 -15.16 22.79
N THR A 253 6.23 -15.65 21.57
CA THR A 253 6.80 -15.06 20.35
C THR A 253 5.65 -14.72 19.41
N LEU A 254 5.52 -13.43 19.06
CA LEU A 254 4.58 -12.94 18.05
C LEU A 254 5.34 -12.69 16.76
N THR A 255 4.87 -13.27 15.67
CA THR A 255 5.37 -13.03 14.31
C THR A 255 4.26 -12.53 13.42
N GLY A 256 4.62 -11.87 12.33
CA GLY A 256 3.68 -11.41 11.30
C GLY A 256 4.42 -11.21 9.99
N GLN A 257 3.67 -11.02 8.92
CA GLN A 257 4.21 -10.71 7.60
C GLN A 257 4.02 -9.22 7.31
N ARG A 258 5.07 -8.54 6.83
CA ARG A 258 4.97 -7.13 6.40
C ARG A 258 4.21 -7.05 5.09
N TYR A 259 3.33 -6.05 4.96
CA TYR A 259 2.73 -5.76 3.67
C TYR A 259 3.79 -5.35 2.65
N SER A 260 3.76 -5.93 1.46
CA SER A 260 4.52 -5.40 0.32
C SER A 260 4.02 -4.01 -0.03
N HIS A 261 4.91 -3.01 0.01
CA HIS A 261 4.57 -1.61 -0.22
C HIS A 261 5.17 -1.11 -1.53
N THR A 262 4.33 -0.68 -2.47
CA THR A 262 4.76 -0.05 -3.72
C THR A 262 4.40 1.43 -3.76
N GLN A 263 5.25 2.20 -4.45
CA GLN A 263 5.09 3.63 -4.59
C GLN A 263 5.22 4.04 -6.06
N ARG A 264 4.43 5.05 -6.45
CA ARG A 264 4.55 5.69 -7.74
C ARG A 264 4.36 7.20 -7.59
N ILE A 265 5.13 7.99 -8.34
CA ILE A 265 5.04 9.45 -8.29
C ILE A 265 4.17 9.94 -9.45
N ILE A 266 3.19 10.80 -9.12
CA ILE A 266 2.41 11.58 -10.07
C ILE A 266 2.88 13.02 -10.00
N SER A 267 3.17 13.61 -11.14
CA SER A 267 3.64 14.99 -11.23
C SER A 267 2.61 15.87 -11.94
N ARG A 268 2.47 17.10 -11.43
CA ARG A 268 1.83 18.22 -12.09
C ARG A 268 2.84 19.34 -12.28
N THR A 269 2.82 19.96 -13.44
CA THR A 269 3.74 21.06 -13.76
C THR A 269 2.96 22.26 -14.29
N GLN A 270 3.42 23.44 -13.95
CA GLN A 270 2.95 24.69 -14.55
C GLN A 270 4.13 25.55 -14.97
N VAL A 271 3.91 26.39 -15.98
CA VAL A 271 4.92 27.37 -16.40
C VAL A 271 4.87 28.55 -15.45
N THR A 272 5.99 28.88 -14.84
CA THR A 272 6.16 30.06 -13.98
C THR A 272 7.33 30.89 -14.48
N ASN A 273 7.28 32.21 -14.23
CA ASN A 273 8.42 33.09 -14.49
C ASN A 273 9.38 33.17 -13.27
N ALA A 274 9.07 32.43 -12.20
CA ALA A 274 9.89 32.34 -11.02
C ALA A 274 10.94 31.21 -11.11
N ALA A 275 11.87 31.18 -10.16
CA ALA A 275 12.79 30.07 -10.02
C ALA A 275 12.02 28.74 -9.77
N PRO A 276 12.55 27.61 -10.23
CA PRO A 276 11.91 26.31 -10.00
C PRO A 276 11.62 26.08 -8.52
N ASN A 277 10.35 25.78 -8.20
CA ASN A 277 9.88 25.44 -6.85
C ASN A 277 9.10 24.12 -6.94
N VAL A 278 9.62 23.08 -6.31
CA VAL A 278 9.04 21.72 -6.35
C VAL A 278 8.43 21.38 -4.98
N VAL A 279 7.13 21.17 -4.96
CA VAL A 279 6.39 20.71 -3.77
C VAL A 279 6.26 19.20 -3.83
N GLN A 280 6.62 18.50 -2.75
CA GLN A 280 6.52 17.05 -2.64
C GLN A 280 5.59 16.67 -1.48
N SER A 281 4.71 15.69 -1.71
CA SER A 281 3.87 15.08 -0.69
C SER A 281 3.92 13.57 -0.80
N ASN A 282 4.46 12.93 0.23
CA ASN A 282 4.68 11.47 0.30
C ASN A 282 4.20 10.84 1.62
N ALA A 283 3.64 11.63 2.53
CA ALA A 283 3.37 11.18 3.90
C ALA A 283 1.99 10.52 4.10
N CYS A 284 1.07 10.68 3.13
CA CYS A 284 -0.31 10.18 3.30
C CYS A 284 -0.49 8.84 2.59
N GLY A 285 -0.46 7.75 3.36
CA GLY A 285 -0.64 6.38 2.86
C GLY A 285 -2.03 6.07 2.28
N LEU A 286 -3.00 7.00 2.38
CA LEU A 286 -4.33 6.91 1.75
C LEU A 286 -4.35 7.51 0.33
N VAL A 287 -3.26 8.12 -0.13
CA VAL A 287 -3.15 8.57 -1.51
C VAL A 287 -2.79 7.38 -2.39
N ASN A 288 -3.67 7.03 -3.30
CA ASN A 288 -3.59 5.84 -4.12
C ASN A 288 -3.99 6.11 -5.58
N LEU A 289 -4.06 5.08 -6.41
CA LEU A 289 -4.40 5.17 -7.83
C LEU A 289 -5.73 5.91 -8.08
N LEU A 290 -6.72 5.81 -7.18
CA LEU A 290 -8.06 6.34 -7.41
C LEU A 290 -8.18 7.84 -7.12
N ASN A 291 -7.36 8.40 -6.23
CA ASN A 291 -7.47 9.79 -5.76
C ASN A 291 -6.24 10.66 -6.03
N SER A 292 -5.09 10.10 -6.38
CA SER A 292 -3.81 10.81 -6.51
C SER A 292 -3.84 11.97 -7.51
N GLU A 293 -4.58 11.82 -8.61
CA GLU A 293 -4.75 12.87 -9.63
C GLU A 293 -5.46 14.09 -9.03
N ASN A 294 -6.56 13.85 -8.29
CA ASN A 294 -7.31 14.91 -7.63
C ASN A 294 -6.49 15.59 -6.53
N VAL A 295 -5.74 14.80 -5.76
CA VAL A 295 -4.80 15.35 -4.76
C VAL A 295 -3.75 16.22 -5.44
N ALA A 296 -3.16 15.76 -6.54
CA ALA A 296 -2.13 16.52 -7.26
C ALA A 296 -2.69 17.83 -7.85
N ASP A 297 -3.91 17.79 -8.42
CA ASP A 297 -4.58 18.97 -8.97
C ASP A 297 -4.89 20.00 -7.86
N ARG A 298 -5.41 19.57 -6.70
CA ARG A 298 -5.69 20.46 -5.55
C ARG A 298 -4.41 21.08 -4.98
N VAL A 299 -3.36 20.27 -4.78
CA VAL A 299 -2.09 20.74 -4.26
C VAL A 299 -1.44 21.73 -5.23
N MET A 300 -1.49 21.47 -6.55
CA MET A 300 -0.99 22.39 -7.55
C MET A 300 -1.79 23.70 -7.57
N ALA A 301 -3.12 23.63 -7.51
CA ALA A 301 -3.95 24.82 -7.47
C ALA A 301 -3.61 25.71 -6.28
N TYR A 302 -3.41 25.12 -5.09
CA TYR A 302 -3.06 25.88 -3.89
C TYR A 302 -1.64 26.47 -3.94
N TYR A 303 -0.62 25.67 -4.20
CA TYR A 303 0.77 26.15 -4.21
C TYR A 303 1.16 26.86 -5.52
N GLY A 304 0.31 26.83 -6.53
CA GLY A 304 0.50 27.51 -7.79
C GLY A 304 0.21 29.03 -7.73
N HIS A 305 -0.38 29.53 -6.63
CA HIS A 305 -0.63 30.94 -6.44
C HIS A 305 0.67 31.72 -6.14
N SER A 306 0.70 33.01 -6.48
CA SER A 306 1.91 33.82 -6.36
C SER A 306 1.82 34.97 -5.35
N LYS A 307 0.67 35.14 -4.72
CA LYS A 307 0.43 36.26 -3.78
C LYS A 307 -0.39 35.82 -2.58
N GLU A 308 -0.12 36.47 -1.46
CA GLU A 308 -0.86 36.36 -0.22
C GLU A 308 -1.18 37.78 0.28
N VAL A 309 -2.41 38.02 0.65
CA VAL A 309 -2.86 39.32 1.18
C VAL A 309 -3.13 39.18 2.65
N GLU A 310 -2.49 40.03 3.46
CA GLU A 310 -2.77 40.17 4.86
C GLU A 310 -3.49 41.50 5.08
N THR A 311 -4.72 41.45 5.62
CA THR A 311 -5.53 42.65 5.87
C THR A 311 -6.37 42.51 7.15
N ASP A 312 -6.72 43.64 7.77
CA ASP A 312 -7.63 43.64 8.88
C ASP A 312 -9.08 43.85 8.38
N LEU A 313 -9.99 43.08 8.93
CA LEU A 313 -11.42 43.15 8.55
C LEU A 313 -12.34 43.10 9.78
N VAL A 314 -13.55 43.64 9.63
CA VAL A 314 -14.65 43.42 10.56
C VAL A 314 -15.32 42.10 10.21
N VAL A 315 -15.29 41.16 11.15
CA VAL A 315 -15.90 39.81 10.94
C VAL A 315 -17.37 39.85 11.29
N THR A 316 -18.19 39.44 10.37
CA THR A 316 -19.62 39.18 10.58
C THR A 316 -19.89 37.66 10.54
N ASN A 317 -19.61 37.02 9.43
CA ASN A 317 -19.82 35.57 9.22
C ASN A 317 -18.65 34.88 8.48
N GLN A 318 -17.60 35.63 8.16
CA GLN A 318 -16.43 35.10 7.45
C GLN A 318 -15.74 33.98 8.24
N ARG A 319 -15.27 32.96 7.51
CA ARG A 319 -14.61 31.78 8.07
C ARG A 319 -13.36 31.44 7.26
N PRO A 320 -12.36 30.84 7.88
CA PRO A 320 -11.33 30.17 7.11
C PRO A 320 -11.98 29.11 6.21
N GLY A 321 -11.60 29.12 4.93
CA GLY A 321 -12.22 28.26 3.93
C GLY A 321 -13.13 28.99 2.95
N ASP A 322 -13.60 30.18 3.29
CA ASP A 322 -14.49 30.95 2.42
C ASP A 322 -13.74 31.57 1.24
N ALA A 323 -14.36 31.58 0.07
CA ALA A 323 -13.91 32.34 -1.09
C ALA A 323 -14.51 33.76 -1.05
N VAL A 324 -13.67 34.76 -1.32
CA VAL A 324 -14.05 36.16 -1.19
C VAL A 324 -13.56 36.98 -2.38
N GLU A 325 -14.36 37.99 -2.76
CA GLU A 325 -13.95 39.09 -3.63
C GLU A 325 -13.83 40.36 -2.76
N PHE A 326 -12.74 41.10 -2.94
CA PHE A 326 -12.47 42.30 -2.12
C PHE A 326 -11.48 43.24 -2.79
N TYR A 327 -11.33 44.43 -2.23
CA TYR A 327 -10.24 45.33 -2.57
C TYR A 327 -9.08 45.09 -1.60
N ASP A 328 -7.88 44.86 -2.16
CA ASP A 328 -6.68 44.68 -1.35
C ASP A 328 -6.33 45.98 -0.60
N PRO A 329 -5.36 45.99 0.34
CA PRO A 329 -4.97 47.17 1.08
C PRO A 329 -4.52 48.36 0.24
N PHE A 330 -4.25 48.15 -1.05
CA PHE A 330 -3.79 49.18 -1.99
C PHE A 330 -4.90 49.62 -2.97
N GLY A 331 -6.09 49.02 -2.87
CA GLY A 331 -7.25 49.36 -3.67
C GLY A 331 -7.40 48.57 -4.97
N ASP A 332 -6.61 47.51 -5.20
CA ASP A 332 -6.74 46.64 -6.35
C ASP A 332 -7.85 45.58 -6.09
N PRO A 333 -8.78 45.40 -7.05
CA PRO A 333 -9.79 44.36 -6.93
C PRO A 333 -9.14 42.98 -7.03
N THR A 334 -9.48 42.09 -6.12
CA THR A 334 -8.90 40.76 -6.03
C THR A 334 -9.89 39.74 -5.52
N SER A 335 -9.65 38.48 -5.79
CA SER A 335 -10.39 37.36 -5.21
C SER A 335 -9.42 36.37 -4.58
N GLY A 336 -9.88 35.62 -3.63
CA GLY A 336 -9.05 34.64 -2.98
C GLY A 336 -9.79 33.83 -1.93
N TYR A 337 -9.03 33.05 -1.20
CA TYR A 337 -9.47 32.10 -0.19
C TYR A 337 -8.94 32.54 1.18
N ILE A 338 -9.83 32.64 2.18
CA ILE A 338 -9.43 32.99 3.55
C ILE A 338 -8.71 31.80 4.18
N ALA A 339 -7.38 31.89 4.29
CA ALA A 339 -6.56 30.84 4.88
C ALA A 339 -6.59 30.86 6.42
N SER A 340 -6.62 32.06 7.02
CA SER A 340 -6.67 32.20 8.47
C SER A 340 -7.30 33.52 8.91
N LEU A 341 -7.88 33.51 10.11
CA LEU A 341 -8.41 34.68 10.79
C LEU A 341 -7.85 34.72 12.23
N ASP A 342 -7.14 35.79 12.58
CA ASP A 342 -6.76 36.08 13.96
C ASP A 342 -7.72 37.12 14.51
N MET A 343 -8.67 36.70 15.35
CA MET A 343 -9.78 37.53 15.79
C MET A 343 -9.57 38.15 17.18
N THR A 344 -9.86 39.44 17.29
CA THR A 344 -10.00 40.11 18.56
C THR A 344 -11.49 40.46 18.79
N MET A 345 -12.06 39.91 19.83
CA MET A 345 -13.44 40.16 20.21
C MET A 345 -13.52 41.26 21.22
N SER A 346 -14.15 42.36 20.84
CA SER A 346 -14.49 43.49 21.67
C SER A 346 -15.93 43.94 21.32
N ALA A 347 -16.25 45.23 21.47
CA ALA A 347 -17.50 45.77 20.95
C ALA A 347 -17.66 45.64 19.43
N ILE A 348 -16.56 45.45 18.71
CA ILE A 348 -16.48 45.13 17.29
C ILE A 348 -15.60 43.90 17.14
N CYS A 349 -16.07 42.90 16.44
CA CYS A 349 -15.26 41.71 16.12
C CYS A 349 -14.33 42.04 14.96
N LYS A 350 -13.03 42.18 15.24
CA LYS A 350 -11.98 42.44 14.25
C LYS A 350 -11.16 41.18 14.03
N ALA A 351 -10.77 40.96 12.79
CA ALA A 351 -9.78 39.92 12.48
C ALA A 351 -8.67 40.45 11.58
N ARG A 352 -7.46 39.95 11.81
CA ARG A 352 -6.41 39.94 10.82
C ARG A 352 -6.58 38.71 9.98
N ALA A 353 -6.89 38.90 8.69
CA ALA A 353 -7.12 37.87 7.72
C ALA A 353 -5.87 37.64 6.87
N VAL A 354 -5.56 36.38 6.60
CA VAL A 354 -4.61 35.98 5.58
C VAL A 354 -5.42 35.35 4.43
N ILE A 355 -5.33 35.97 3.25
CA ILE A 355 -6.08 35.57 2.06
C ILE A 355 -5.11 35.14 0.98
N VAL A 356 -5.28 33.90 0.49
CA VAL A 356 -4.51 33.35 -0.65
C VAL A 356 -5.12 33.90 -1.93
N ASN A 357 -4.41 34.83 -2.56
CA ASN A 357 -4.91 35.57 -3.72
C ASN A 357 -4.88 34.69 -4.97
N GLY A 358 -6.00 34.64 -5.69
CA GLY A 358 -6.16 33.89 -6.93
C GLY A 358 -6.42 32.41 -6.77
N TYR A 359 -6.53 31.91 -5.53
CA TYR A 359 -6.94 30.53 -5.26
C TYR A 359 -8.40 30.47 -4.84
N ILE A 360 -9.19 29.72 -5.57
CA ILE A 360 -10.56 29.36 -5.20
C ILE A 360 -10.64 27.84 -5.28
N PRO A 361 -10.94 27.14 -4.18
CA PRO A 361 -11.08 25.70 -4.20
C PRO A 361 -12.20 25.30 -5.17
N SER A 362 -11.92 24.38 -6.05
CA SER A 362 -12.92 23.77 -6.95
C SER A 362 -13.27 22.38 -6.49
N ALA A 363 -14.43 21.89 -6.93
CA ALA A 363 -14.87 20.52 -6.68
C ALA A 363 -13.73 19.53 -6.89
N SER A 364 -13.58 18.61 -5.96
CA SER A 364 -12.72 17.45 -6.15
C SER A 364 -13.25 16.67 -7.35
N GLY A 365 -12.37 16.34 -8.30
CA GLY A 365 -12.74 15.52 -9.44
C GLY A 365 -13.32 14.17 -8.98
N ASN A 366 -14.04 13.50 -9.87
CA ASN A 366 -14.70 12.23 -9.58
C ASN A 366 -13.73 11.19 -9.04
N TYR A 367 -14.13 10.50 -7.97
CA TYR A 367 -13.51 9.26 -7.55
C TYR A 367 -13.92 8.15 -8.49
N TYR A 368 -12.96 7.32 -8.88
CA TYR A 368 -13.25 6.13 -9.66
C TYR A 368 -13.85 5.06 -8.73
N THR A 369 -15.13 4.74 -8.92
CA THR A 369 -15.86 3.78 -8.09
C THR A 369 -16.11 2.45 -8.79
N ASN A 370 -15.88 2.39 -10.10
CA ASN A 370 -16.13 1.24 -10.93
C ASN A 370 -14.86 0.79 -11.66
N VAL A 371 -14.78 -0.50 -11.97
CA VAL A 371 -13.71 -1.05 -12.80
C VAL A 371 -14.28 -1.95 -13.90
N ALA A 372 -13.88 -1.70 -15.14
CA ALA A 372 -14.11 -2.63 -16.25
C ALA A 372 -12.86 -3.49 -16.45
N VAL A 373 -13.04 -4.81 -16.51
CA VAL A 373 -11.98 -5.80 -16.70
C VAL A 373 -12.07 -6.36 -18.12
N ILE A 374 -11.02 -6.14 -18.94
CA ILE A 374 -10.99 -6.54 -20.35
C ILE A 374 -9.93 -7.64 -20.51
N THR A 375 -10.39 -8.84 -20.88
CA THR A 375 -9.55 -10.05 -21.01
C THR A 375 -9.51 -10.64 -22.42
N ALA A 376 -10.20 -10.00 -23.38
CA ALA A 376 -10.27 -10.46 -24.77
C ALA A 376 -9.93 -9.33 -25.75
N THR A 377 -9.25 -9.70 -26.84
CA THR A 377 -8.99 -8.78 -27.94
C THR A 377 -10.28 -8.44 -28.69
N GLY A 378 -10.53 -7.16 -28.92
CA GLY A 378 -11.71 -6.67 -29.61
C GLY A 378 -12.09 -5.24 -29.28
N PRO A 379 -13.20 -4.73 -29.84
CA PRO A 379 -13.71 -3.41 -29.49
C PRO A 379 -14.36 -3.45 -28.09
N TRP A 380 -14.02 -2.48 -27.26
CA TRP A 380 -14.65 -2.22 -25.98
C TRP A 380 -15.35 -0.85 -26.01
N THR A 381 -16.57 -0.79 -25.50
CA THR A 381 -17.35 0.44 -25.46
C THR A 381 -17.49 0.92 -24.02
N ALA A 382 -17.17 2.18 -23.78
CA ALA A 382 -17.26 2.81 -22.46
C ALA A 382 -18.69 2.81 -21.93
N PRO A 383 -18.92 2.37 -20.68
CA PRO A 383 -20.23 2.36 -20.04
C PRO A 383 -20.83 3.76 -19.89
N ALA A 384 -22.16 3.83 -19.65
CA ALA A 384 -22.88 5.09 -19.44
C ALA A 384 -22.41 5.87 -18.17
N GLY A 385 -21.80 5.18 -17.19
CA GLY A 385 -21.27 5.78 -15.96
C GLY A 385 -19.90 6.45 -16.10
N VAL A 386 -19.32 6.47 -17.30
CA VAL A 386 -18.04 7.16 -17.55
C VAL A 386 -18.28 8.66 -17.72
N HIS A 387 -17.68 9.46 -16.85
CA HIS A 387 -17.82 10.91 -16.83
C HIS A 387 -16.46 11.61 -17.00
N GLY A 388 -16.01 11.78 -18.23
CA GLY A 388 -14.88 12.60 -18.61
C GLY A 388 -13.51 11.93 -18.49
N LYS A 389 -13.00 11.64 -17.28
CA LYS A 389 -11.69 11.01 -17.08
C LYS A 389 -11.85 9.54 -16.66
N ALA A 390 -10.91 8.71 -17.10
CA ALA A 390 -10.77 7.32 -16.67
C ALA A 390 -9.30 6.98 -16.42
N ARG A 391 -9.04 6.09 -15.46
CA ARG A 391 -7.70 5.57 -15.20
C ARG A 391 -7.57 4.18 -15.82
N VAL A 392 -6.59 4.00 -16.71
CA VAL A 392 -6.40 2.75 -17.43
C VAL A 392 -5.09 2.10 -17.02
N VAL A 393 -5.16 0.82 -16.64
CA VAL A 393 -4.01 -0.03 -16.36
C VAL A 393 -3.92 -1.08 -17.46
N VAL A 394 -2.81 -1.08 -18.21
CA VAL A 394 -2.56 -1.99 -19.32
C VAL A 394 -1.41 -2.91 -18.94
N ILE A 395 -1.68 -4.21 -18.82
CA ILE A 395 -0.72 -5.21 -18.38
C ILE A 395 -0.43 -6.16 -19.54
N GLY A 396 0.86 -6.28 -19.92
CA GLY A 396 1.34 -7.21 -20.95
C GLY A 396 1.22 -8.66 -20.56
N GLY A 397 1.44 -9.57 -21.51
CA GLY A 397 1.64 -11.00 -21.20
C GLY A 397 2.92 -11.19 -20.40
N GLY A 398 2.96 -12.17 -19.49
CA GLY A 398 4.16 -12.57 -18.76
C GLY A 398 5.12 -13.38 -19.62
N ASP A 399 6.40 -13.36 -19.29
CA ASP A 399 7.45 -14.14 -19.98
C ASP A 399 7.37 -15.62 -19.59
N GLY A 400 7.81 -16.51 -20.46
CA GLY A 400 8.00 -17.93 -20.17
C GLY A 400 9.15 -18.17 -19.18
N GLY A 401 9.08 -19.21 -18.38
CA GLY A 401 10.14 -19.64 -17.46
C GLY A 401 11.26 -20.38 -18.17
N GLY A 402 12.46 -20.38 -17.59
CA GLY A 402 13.62 -21.10 -18.07
C GLY A 402 13.59 -22.58 -17.70
N ILE A 403 14.25 -23.43 -18.50
CA ILE A 403 14.44 -24.85 -18.23
C ILE A 403 15.36 -25.09 -17.04
N GLY A 404 15.10 -26.12 -16.23
CA GLY A 404 16.02 -26.56 -15.18
C GLY A 404 17.30 -27.21 -15.75
N ASN A 405 18.39 -27.11 -15.01
CA ASN A 405 19.64 -27.78 -15.38
C ASN A 405 19.55 -29.28 -15.16
N ASN A 406 20.28 -30.04 -15.97
CA ASN A 406 20.44 -31.47 -15.75
C ASN A 406 21.21 -31.71 -14.44
N GLY A 407 20.92 -32.83 -13.78
CA GLY A 407 21.77 -33.33 -12.70
C GLY A 407 23.13 -33.75 -13.21
N ASN A 408 24.12 -33.78 -12.33
CA ASN A 408 25.48 -34.18 -12.66
C ASN A 408 25.55 -35.70 -12.86
N ASP A 409 26.44 -36.12 -13.76
CA ASP A 409 26.80 -37.54 -13.92
C ASP A 409 27.74 -37.97 -12.76
N ALA A 410 27.66 -39.25 -12.36
CA ALA A 410 28.62 -39.79 -11.39
C ALA A 410 30.06 -39.78 -11.97
N LEU A 411 31.06 -39.59 -11.11
CA LEU A 411 32.47 -39.55 -11.54
C LEU A 411 32.93 -40.96 -11.97
N PRO A 412 33.70 -41.06 -13.07
CA PRO A 412 34.25 -42.36 -13.48
C PRO A 412 35.28 -42.85 -12.46
N ALA A 413 35.29 -44.14 -12.17
CA ALA A 413 36.33 -44.74 -11.34
C ALA A 413 37.71 -44.54 -12.00
N THR A 414 38.65 -43.94 -11.29
CA THR A 414 40.04 -43.84 -11.73
C THR A 414 40.84 -45.04 -11.22
N THR A 415 41.91 -45.41 -11.93
CA THR A 415 42.78 -46.54 -11.60
C THR A 415 43.36 -46.52 -10.17
N ASP A 416 43.36 -45.37 -9.51
CA ASP A 416 43.90 -45.20 -8.16
C ASP A 416 42.85 -45.40 -7.04
N ASN A 417 41.53 -45.47 -7.37
CA ASN A 417 40.41 -45.54 -6.40
C ASN A 417 39.50 -46.78 -6.57
N LEU A 418 40.06 -47.90 -6.98
CA LEU A 418 39.33 -49.15 -7.21
C LEU A 418 38.65 -49.76 -5.96
N GLN A 419 38.79 -49.15 -4.80
CA GLN A 419 38.18 -49.60 -3.52
C GLN A 419 37.16 -48.62 -2.92
N GLN A 420 36.87 -47.48 -3.54
CA GLN A 420 35.86 -46.55 -3.07
C GLN A 420 34.57 -46.73 -3.91
N ALA A 421 33.43 -46.76 -3.24
CA ALA A 421 32.15 -46.61 -3.89
C ALA A 421 32.11 -45.30 -4.68
N LEU A 422 31.52 -45.29 -5.89
CA LEU A 422 31.37 -44.07 -6.67
C LEU A 422 30.49 -43.11 -5.89
N GLU A 423 31.00 -41.89 -5.67
CA GLU A 423 30.23 -40.84 -4.96
C GLU A 423 28.98 -40.48 -5.75
N ALA A 424 27.89 -40.27 -5.03
CA ALA A 424 26.64 -39.76 -5.60
C ALA A 424 26.83 -38.32 -6.11
N ALA A 425 26.22 -38.01 -7.24
CA ALA A 425 26.33 -36.70 -7.87
C ALA A 425 25.25 -35.74 -7.43
N ASP A 426 25.54 -34.46 -7.45
CA ASP A 426 24.59 -33.41 -7.10
C ASP A 426 23.49 -33.26 -8.16
N GLY A 427 22.31 -32.87 -7.72
CA GLY A 427 21.20 -32.49 -8.57
C GLY A 427 21.46 -31.21 -9.36
N GLY A 428 20.71 -31.00 -10.43
CA GLY A 428 20.75 -29.77 -11.21
C GLY A 428 20.06 -28.60 -10.50
N LEU A 429 20.47 -27.38 -10.80
CA LEU A 429 19.80 -26.16 -10.33
C LEU A 429 18.48 -25.96 -11.07
N PRO A 430 17.48 -25.30 -10.44
CA PRO A 430 16.24 -24.92 -11.12
C PRO A 430 16.54 -23.89 -12.22
N GLY A 431 15.63 -23.78 -13.19
CA GLY A 431 15.63 -22.72 -14.18
C GLY A 431 15.35 -21.33 -13.58
N THR A 432 15.33 -20.32 -14.41
CA THR A 432 14.94 -18.97 -14.01
C THR A 432 13.44 -18.78 -14.16
N PRO A 433 12.73 -18.17 -13.17
CA PRO A 433 11.32 -17.83 -13.34
C PRO A 433 11.14 -16.76 -14.41
N GLY A 434 10.05 -16.83 -15.18
CA GLY A 434 9.68 -15.81 -16.14
C GLY A 434 9.29 -14.50 -15.44
N ALA A 435 9.56 -13.37 -16.07
CA ALA A 435 9.15 -12.07 -15.54
C ALA A 435 7.65 -11.85 -15.72
N GLY A 436 7.02 -11.12 -14.80
CA GLY A 436 5.67 -10.62 -14.98
C GLY A 436 5.57 -9.59 -16.09
N GLY A 437 4.40 -9.47 -16.72
CA GLY A 437 4.15 -8.53 -17.80
C GLY A 437 4.34 -7.07 -17.35
N LYS A 438 4.77 -6.21 -18.26
CA LYS A 438 4.93 -4.77 -18.00
C LYS A 438 3.58 -4.11 -17.73
N ILE A 439 3.56 -3.15 -16.82
CA ILE A 439 2.37 -2.43 -16.33
C ILE A 439 2.47 -0.96 -16.76
N LEU A 440 1.53 -0.51 -17.61
CA LEU A 440 1.35 0.90 -17.95
C LEU A 440 0.09 1.41 -17.24
N VAL A 441 0.20 2.54 -16.54
CA VAL A 441 -0.93 3.26 -15.96
C VAL A 441 -1.03 4.61 -16.62
N ALA A 442 -2.21 4.96 -17.13
CA ALA A 442 -2.47 6.23 -17.80
C ALA A 442 -3.84 6.78 -17.40
N THR A 443 -3.95 8.12 -17.40
CA THR A 443 -5.24 8.81 -17.28
C THR A 443 -5.63 9.30 -18.67
N ILE A 444 -6.84 9.02 -19.06
CA ILE A 444 -7.37 9.34 -20.38
C ILE A 444 -8.70 10.10 -20.28
N ASN A 445 -8.99 10.91 -21.28
CA ASN A 445 -10.35 11.43 -21.44
C ASN A 445 -11.19 10.37 -22.16
N LEU A 446 -12.30 10.01 -21.53
CA LEU A 446 -13.18 8.96 -22.02
C LEU A 446 -14.64 9.41 -21.88
N SER A 447 -15.43 9.22 -22.93
CA SER A 447 -16.86 9.56 -22.94
C SER A 447 -17.70 8.30 -22.98
N ALA A 448 -18.86 8.34 -22.34
CA ALA A 448 -19.84 7.25 -22.41
C ALA A 448 -20.16 6.91 -23.86
N GLY A 449 -20.21 5.62 -24.19
CA GLY A 449 -20.44 5.13 -25.55
C GLY A 449 -19.23 5.19 -26.50
N GLN A 450 -18.10 5.77 -26.09
CA GLN A 450 -16.87 5.77 -26.90
C GLN A 450 -16.33 4.34 -27.03
N THR A 451 -15.99 3.93 -28.25
CA THR A 451 -15.43 2.61 -28.54
C THR A 451 -13.93 2.67 -28.77
N ILE A 452 -13.18 1.82 -28.07
CA ILE A 452 -11.72 1.69 -28.17
C ILE A 452 -11.39 0.25 -28.52
N PHE A 453 -10.49 0.03 -29.47
CA PHE A 453 -10.01 -1.30 -29.81
C PHE A 453 -8.91 -1.75 -28.85
N CYS A 454 -9.11 -2.91 -28.24
CA CYS A 454 -8.20 -3.52 -27.26
C CYS A 454 -7.48 -4.72 -27.88
N VAL A 455 -6.20 -4.88 -27.56
CA VAL A 455 -5.41 -6.05 -27.92
C VAL A 455 -4.87 -6.64 -26.61
N ILE A 456 -5.16 -7.90 -26.35
CA ILE A 456 -4.63 -8.63 -25.19
C ILE A 456 -3.44 -9.47 -25.64
N GLY A 457 -2.26 -9.16 -25.11
CA GLY A 457 -1.02 -9.90 -25.38
C GLY A 457 -1.08 -11.31 -24.84
N LYS A 458 -0.51 -12.28 -25.54
CA LYS A 458 -0.36 -13.65 -25.07
C LYS A 458 0.83 -13.75 -24.11
N GLY A 459 0.81 -14.73 -23.21
CA GLY A 459 1.99 -15.12 -22.45
C GLY A 459 3.07 -15.74 -23.33
N GLY A 460 4.33 -15.61 -22.92
CA GLY A 460 5.47 -16.24 -23.55
C GLY A 460 5.50 -17.74 -23.27
N LEU A 461 5.96 -18.53 -24.22
CA LEU A 461 6.15 -19.97 -24.01
C LEU A 461 7.38 -20.23 -23.13
N GLY A 462 7.31 -21.22 -22.25
CA GLY A 462 8.42 -21.68 -21.45
C GLY A 462 9.56 -22.29 -22.26
N GLU A 463 10.75 -22.29 -21.70
CA GLU A 463 11.94 -22.91 -22.32
C GLU A 463 11.82 -24.44 -22.29
N THR A 464 12.20 -25.05 -23.40
CA THR A 464 12.31 -26.50 -23.54
C THR A 464 13.71 -26.86 -24.05
N GLU A 465 14.05 -28.15 -24.12
CA GLU A 465 15.33 -28.59 -24.68
C GLU A 465 15.56 -28.11 -26.14
N THR A 466 14.48 -27.77 -26.85
CA THR A 466 14.56 -27.40 -28.29
C THR A 466 14.18 -25.97 -28.59
N SER A 467 13.66 -25.21 -27.62
CA SER A 467 13.22 -23.84 -27.79
C SER A 467 13.55 -22.98 -26.58
N ALA A 468 14.11 -21.79 -26.79
CA ALA A 468 14.35 -20.83 -25.71
C ALA A 468 13.01 -20.25 -25.17
N ALA A 469 13.03 -19.81 -23.91
CA ALA A 469 11.92 -19.08 -23.31
C ALA A 469 11.55 -17.85 -24.16
N GLN A 470 10.24 -17.61 -24.31
CA GLN A 470 9.73 -16.48 -25.09
C GLN A 470 9.24 -15.37 -24.17
N THR A 471 9.40 -14.14 -24.62
CA THR A 471 8.79 -12.98 -23.93
C THR A 471 7.30 -12.92 -24.21
N GLY A 472 6.51 -12.44 -23.24
CA GLY A 472 5.09 -12.19 -23.42
C GLY A 472 4.82 -11.07 -24.46
N GLU A 473 3.66 -11.14 -25.09
CA GLU A 473 3.23 -10.14 -26.07
C GLU A 473 2.69 -8.87 -25.39
N ASP A 474 2.78 -7.73 -26.09
CA ASP A 474 2.25 -6.46 -25.60
C ASP A 474 0.72 -6.43 -25.61
N THR A 475 0.15 -5.87 -24.54
CA THR A 475 -1.28 -5.52 -24.44
C THR A 475 -1.47 -4.06 -24.83
N LYS A 476 -2.58 -3.73 -25.52
CA LYS A 476 -2.86 -2.36 -25.99
C LYS A 476 -4.31 -1.94 -25.73
N PHE A 477 -4.47 -0.71 -25.25
CA PHE A 477 -5.75 -0.03 -25.13
C PHE A 477 -5.71 1.22 -26.06
N GLY A 478 -6.23 1.09 -27.28
CA GLY A 478 -6.04 2.10 -28.31
C GLY A 478 -4.54 2.36 -28.59
N SER A 479 -4.09 3.59 -28.33
CA SER A 479 -2.67 3.99 -28.46
C SER A 479 -1.79 3.66 -27.25
N TYR A 480 -2.37 3.27 -26.13
CA TYR A 480 -1.63 2.95 -24.90
C TYR A 480 -1.15 1.51 -24.95
N ASN A 481 0.17 1.31 -24.85
CA ASN A 481 0.83 0.02 -25.01
C ASN A 481 1.61 -0.33 -23.75
N SER A 482 1.42 -1.54 -23.22
CA SER A 482 2.16 -2.07 -22.05
C SER A 482 3.68 -2.04 -22.25
N LEU A 483 4.18 -2.10 -23.47
CA LEU A 483 5.62 -1.95 -23.78
C LEU A 483 6.25 -0.72 -23.11
N ASN A 484 5.50 0.38 -23.00
CA ASN A 484 5.94 1.63 -22.39
C ASN A 484 5.79 1.65 -20.85
N GLY A 485 5.35 0.54 -20.27
CA GLY A 485 5.18 0.37 -18.83
C GLY A 485 6.45 -0.12 -18.12
N THR A 486 6.34 -0.29 -16.82
CA THR A 486 7.39 -0.81 -15.94
C THR A 486 7.08 -2.23 -15.49
N SER A 487 8.12 -3.01 -15.18
CA SER A 487 7.97 -4.32 -14.54
C SER A 487 7.88 -4.14 -13.02
N SER A 488 7.14 -5.03 -12.36
CA SER A 488 7.04 -5.08 -10.91
C SER A 488 7.53 -6.46 -10.41
N SER A 489 8.31 -6.48 -9.34
CA SER A 489 8.75 -7.74 -8.71
C SER A 489 7.67 -8.41 -7.87
N ILE A 490 6.62 -7.70 -7.52
CA ILE A 490 5.51 -8.19 -6.67
C ILE A 490 4.16 -8.26 -7.39
N GLY A 491 4.12 -7.88 -8.68
CA GLY A 491 2.89 -7.81 -9.46
C GLY A 491 2.10 -6.51 -9.27
N TYR A 492 0.85 -6.51 -9.72
CA TYR A 492 -0.11 -5.40 -9.62
C TYR A 492 -1.39 -5.89 -8.95
N VAL A 493 -1.79 -5.20 -7.88
CA VAL A 493 -3.07 -5.43 -7.20
C VAL A 493 -4.02 -4.28 -7.52
N PRO A 494 -5.15 -4.54 -8.16
CA PRO A 494 -6.17 -3.54 -8.34
C PRO A 494 -6.81 -3.20 -6.99
N LEU A 495 -7.07 -1.91 -6.76
CA LEU A 495 -7.75 -1.45 -5.55
C LEU A 495 -9.23 -1.88 -5.52
N ILE A 496 -9.84 -2.05 -6.70
CA ILE A 496 -11.20 -2.58 -6.85
C ILE A 496 -11.08 -3.89 -7.64
N GLY A 497 -11.60 -5.01 -7.09
CA GLY A 497 -11.72 -6.28 -7.81
C GLY A 497 -10.79 -7.44 -7.44
N GLY A 498 -9.91 -7.30 -6.47
CA GLY A 498 -9.38 -8.41 -5.64
C GLY A 498 -8.37 -9.41 -6.23
N ASN A 499 -7.99 -9.38 -7.52
CA ASN A 499 -7.02 -10.32 -8.09
C ASN A 499 -5.63 -9.67 -8.23
N ILE A 500 -4.56 -10.47 -8.08
CA ILE A 500 -3.18 -10.03 -8.33
C ILE A 500 -2.81 -10.34 -9.78
N TYR A 501 -2.17 -9.38 -10.46
CA TYR A 501 -1.74 -9.50 -11.86
C TYR A 501 -0.24 -9.26 -12.01
N ALA A 502 0.33 -9.73 -13.12
CA ALA A 502 1.72 -9.47 -13.52
C ALA A 502 2.79 -9.90 -12.50
N THR A 503 2.53 -10.93 -11.72
CA THR A 503 3.52 -11.50 -10.79
C THR A 503 4.64 -12.19 -11.54
N PRO A 504 5.88 -12.20 -11.02
CA PRO A 504 6.92 -13.11 -11.51
C PRO A 504 6.48 -14.58 -11.40
N GLY A 505 7.08 -15.44 -12.22
CA GLY A 505 6.87 -16.88 -12.13
C GLY A 505 7.41 -17.45 -10.82
N ALA A 506 6.87 -18.59 -10.42
CA ALA A 506 7.38 -19.32 -9.25
C ALA A 506 8.81 -19.84 -9.50
N ALA A 507 9.63 -19.86 -8.45
CA ALA A 507 10.92 -20.50 -8.51
C ALA A 507 10.79 -22.01 -8.68
N GLY A 508 11.69 -22.62 -9.45
CA GLY A 508 11.79 -24.07 -9.56
C GLY A 508 12.45 -24.69 -8.32
N ILE A 509 12.29 -25.99 -8.19
CA ILE A 509 12.91 -26.80 -7.13
C ILE A 509 14.24 -27.35 -7.63
N PRO A 510 15.34 -27.28 -6.87
CA PRO A 510 16.60 -27.92 -7.25
C PRO A 510 16.44 -29.43 -7.27
N GLY A 511 17.16 -30.12 -8.15
CA GLY A 511 17.22 -31.56 -8.17
C GLY A 511 17.90 -32.10 -6.91
N GLY A 512 17.38 -33.20 -6.36
CA GLY A 512 17.99 -33.87 -5.22
C GLY A 512 19.33 -34.52 -5.60
N ARG A 513 20.25 -34.62 -4.63
CA ARG A 513 21.47 -35.40 -4.76
C ARG A 513 21.14 -36.88 -4.92
N GLY A 514 21.86 -37.61 -5.79
CA GLY A 514 21.72 -39.05 -5.92
C GLY A 514 22.08 -39.77 -4.61
N ALA A 515 21.56 -40.97 -4.41
CA ALA A 515 21.97 -41.83 -3.29
C ALA A 515 23.16 -42.71 -3.66
N SER A 516 24.00 -43.06 -2.66
CA SER A 516 25.06 -44.03 -2.77
C SER A 516 24.89 -45.13 -1.72
N GLU A 517 25.76 -46.14 -1.70
CA GLU A 517 25.76 -47.22 -0.69
C GLU A 517 25.88 -46.68 0.76
N ASP A 518 26.58 -45.54 0.95
CA ASP A 518 26.89 -44.94 2.25
C ASP A 518 26.13 -43.61 2.50
N ASP A 519 25.34 -43.08 1.51
CA ASP A 519 24.71 -41.79 1.60
C ASP A 519 23.24 -41.84 1.09
N PRO A 520 22.23 -41.61 1.97
CA PRO A 520 20.80 -41.77 1.64
C PRO A 520 20.25 -40.60 0.81
N GLY A 521 20.97 -39.87 0.04
CA GLY A 521 20.42 -38.78 -0.77
C GLY A 521 19.74 -37.64 0.02
N GLU A 522 19.46 -36.52 -0.62
CA GLU A 522 18.93 -35.32 0.04
C GLU A 522 17.43 -35.18 -0.14
N VAL A 523 16.72 -34.93 0.99
CA VAL A 523 15.28 -34.64 1.00
C VAL A 523 15.09 -33.13 0.75
N VAL A 524 14.26 -32.76 -0.22
CA VAL A 524 13.89 -31.35 -0.48
C VAL A 524 12.54 -31.07 0.17
N VAL A 525 12.50 -30.05 1.05
CA VAL A 525 11.26 -29.52 1.62
C VAL A 525 10.95 -28.20 0.93
N TRP A 526 9.80 -28.14 0.26
CA TRP A 526 9.32 -26.94 -0.40
C TRP A 526 7.88 -26.67 0.05
N ASP A 527 7.64 -25.46 0.54
CA ASP A 527 6.32 -25.01 0.98
C ASP A 527 5.62 -25.95 1.99
N GLY A 528 6.40 -26.49 2.94
CA GLY A 528 5.88 -27.45 3.94
C GLY A 528 5.56 -28.85 3.38
N VAL A 529 5.75 -29.08 2.09
CA VAL A 529 5.61 -30.42 1.46
C VAL A 529 7.00 -31.02 1.32
N THR A 530 7.15 -32.24 1.83
CA THR A 530 8.39 -33.00 1.72
C THR A 530 8.38 -33.76 0.39
N TYR A 531 9.29 -33.39 -0.50
CA TYR A 531 9.58 -34.15 -1.71
C TYR A 531 10.74 -35.08 -1.43
N VAL A 532 10.58 -36.37 -1.69
CA VAL A 532 11.59 -37.40 -1.44
C VAL A 532 12.36 -37.66 -2.73
N PRO A 533 13.49 -36.99 -2.95
CA PRO A 533 14.18 -37.07 -4.24
C PRO A 533 15.14 -38.24 -4.37
N GLY A 534 15.57 -38.85 -3.34
CA GLY A 534 16.49 -39.98 -3.42
C GLY A 534 16.22 -40.95 -2.31
N GLN A 535 15.73 -42.14 -2.62
CA GLN A 535 15.85 -43.25 -1.69
C GLN A 535 17.24 -43.86 -1.86
N GLN A 536 17.83 -44.23 -0.73
CA GLN A 536 19.06 -45.01 -0.68
C GLN A 536 18.94 -46.19 -1.66
N GLY A 537 19.97 -46.38 -2.46
CA GLY A 537 20.01 -47.59 -3.31
C GLY A 537 19.88 -48.83 -2.42
N GLU A 538 18.96 -49.71 -2.72
CA GLU A 538 18.90 -51.02 -2.07
C GLU A 538 20.15 -51.82 -2.50
N THR A 539 20.93 -52.25 -1.52
CA THR A 539 21.92 -53.29 -1.75
C THR A 539 21.17 -54.61 -1.77
N ASP A 540 21.21 -55.34 -2.88
CA ASP A 540 20.79 -56.75 -2.91
C ASP A 540 21.89 -57.57 -2.20
N ASP A 541 21.53 -58.77 -1.73
CA ASP A 541 22.49 -59.73 -1.12
C ASP A 541 23.67 -60.12 -2.09
N ASP A 542 23.61 -59.65 -3.31
CA ASP A 542 24.67 -59.75 -4.32
C ASP A 542 25.51 -58.45 -4.30
N PRO A 543 26.79 -58.52 -3.84
CA PRO A 543 27.66 -57.34 -3.67
C PRO A 543 28.00 -56.61 -4.99
N ASP A 544 27.54 -57.10 -6.12
CA ASP A 544 27.80 -56.55 -7.45
C ASP A 544 26.64 -55.66 -7.98
N ILE A 545 25.57 -55.47 -7.22
CA ILE A 545 24.37 -54.73 -7.65
C ILE A 545 24.10 -53.51 -6.73
N ALA A 546 24.30 -52.30 -7.27
CA ALA A 546 23.86 -51.05 -6.63
C ALA A 546 22.80 -50.35 -7.48
N TYR A 547 21.80 -49.77 -6.82
CA TYR A 547 20.74 -49.01 -7.49
C TYR A 547 21.02 -47.52 -7.41
N GLY A 548 20.81 -46.78 -8.49
CA GLY A 548 20.91 -45.32 -8.50
C GLY A 548 19.78 -44.64 -7.74
N GLY A 549 20.06 -43.42 -7.24
CA GLY A 549 19.08 -42.61 -6.55
C GLY A 549 17.96 -42.09 -7.46
N TYR A 550 16.88 -41.60 -6.84
CA TYR A 550 15.77 -40.97 -7.56
C TYR A 550 16.14 -39.54 -7.96
N GLY A 551 15.56 -39.03 -9.02
CA GLY A 551 15.67 -37.62 -9.44
C GLY A 551 14.84 -36.66 -8.54
N GLY A 552 14.99 -35.36 -8.75
CA GLY A 552 14.26 -34.32 -8.02
C GLY A 552 12.75 -34.42 -8.20
N GLY A 553 12.00 -33.95 -7.21
CA GLY A 553 10.54 -33.96 -7.19
C GLY A 553 9.90 -32.90 -8.11
N PRO A 554 8.56 -32.91 -8.26
CA PRO A 554 7.81 -32.00 -9.15
C PRO A 554 7.82 -30.56 -8.60
N ALA A 555 7.82 -29.57 -9.51
CA ALA A 555 7.52 -28.19 -9.14
C ALA A 555 6.07 -28.04 -8.68
N PRO A 556 5.75 -27.09 -7.80
CA PRO A 556 4.38 -26.72 -7.54
C PRO A 556 3.73 -26.21 -8.84
N GLY A 557 2.73 -26.95 -9.32
CA GLY A 557 2.01 -26.68 -10.56
C GLY A 557 1.36 -27.94 -11.13
N SER A 558 0.45 -27.80 -12.10
CA SER A 558 -0.40 -28.92 -12.55
C SER A 558 0.31 -29.97 -13.40
N ASN A 559 1.49 -29.70 -13.94
CA ASN A 559 2.16 -30.54 -14.95
C ASN A 559 3.52 -31.11 -14.52
N GLY A 560 3.94 -30.88 -13.26
CA GLY A 560 5.19 -31.46 -12.75
C GLY A 560 5.12 -33.00 -12.68
N LYS A 561 6.20 -33.68 -13.03
CA LYS A 561 6.33 -35.14 -12.93
C LYS A 561 7.36 -35.52 -11.89
N ASP A 562 7.10 -36.60 -11.16
CA ASP A 562 8.06 -37.17 -10.22
C ASP A 562 9.33 -37.63 -10.91
N GLY A 563 10.48 -37.51 -10.25
CA GLY A 563 11.73 -38.07 -10.70
C GLY A 563 11.62 -39.58 -10.79
N GLN A 564 12.34 -40.20 -11.74
CA GLN A 564 12.33 -41.64 -11.95
C GLN A 564 13.43 -42.32 -11.15
N ARG A 565 13.16 -43.54 -10.71
CA ARG A 565 14.15 -44.40 -10.07
C ARG A 565 15.29 -44.72 -11.05
N GLY A 566 16.52 -44.63 -10.58
CA GLY A 566 17.69 -45.10 -11.32
C GLY A 566 17.57 -46.62 -11.61
N ARG A 567 18.14 -47.04 -12.71
CA ARG A 567 18.16 -48.47 -13.11
C ARG A 567 19.50 -49.09 -12.80
N SER A 568 19.48 -50.28 -12.26
CA SER A 568 20.70 -51.11 -12.20
C SER A 568 20.80 -52.00 -13.44
N SER A 569 22.00 -52.27 -13.88
CA SER A 569 22.26 -53.30 -14.87
C SER A 569 23.24 -54.32 -14.27
N ASN A 570 23.12 -55.59 -14.70
CA ASN A 570 24.06 -56.66 -14.32
C ASN A 570 25.52 -56.39 -14.71
N ALA A 571 25.80 -55.21 -15.29
CA ALA A 571 27.11 -54.75 -15.70
C ALA A 571 27.65 -53.62 -14.80
N GLY A 572 27.04 -53.33 -13.62
CA GLY A 572 27.52 -52.33 -12.68
C GLY A 572 27.28 -50.87 -13.07
N THR A 573 26.37 -50.60 -14.02
CA THR A 573 26.00 -49.27 -14.46
C THR A 573 24.66 -48.86 -13.84
N THR A 574 24.65 -47.73 -13.12
CA THR A 574 23.44 -47.13 -12.60
C THR A 574 23.15 -45.82 -13.33
N GLU A 575 21.93 -45.68 -13.89
CA GLU A 575 21.47 -44.42 -14.44
C GLU A 575 20.74 -43.64 -13.32
N GLY A 576 21.06 -42.33 -13.14
CA GLY A 576 20.31 -41.44 -12.26
C GLY A 576 18.85 -41.28 -12.73
N GLY A 577 17.98 -40.91 -11.80
CA GLY A 577 16.59 -40.59 -12.14
C GLY A 577 16.49 -39.29 -12.96
N TYR A 578 15.43 -39.16 -13.74
CA TYR A 578 15.11 -37.95 -14.49
C TYR A 578 14.50 -36.90 -13.55
N GLY A 579 14.81 -35.62 -13.76
CA GLY A 579 14.15 -34.51 -13.06
C GLY A 579 12.68 -34.39 -13.47
N GLY A 580 11.89 -33.75 -12.60
CA GLY A 580 10.50 -33.46 -12.89
C GLY A 580 10.37 -32.29 -13.88
N ASP A 581 9.26 -32.24 -14.61
CA ASP A 581 8.93 -31.11 -15.48
C ASP A 581 8.57 -29.87 -14.65
N GLY A 582 8.88 -28.64 -15.13
CA GLY A 582 8.41 -27.38 -14.54
C GLY A 582 6.88 -27.27 -14.68
N GLY A 583 6.22 -26.72 -13.69
CA GLY A 583 4.78 -26.45 -13.75
C GLY A 583 4.46 -25.17 -14.52
N ASP A 584 3.21 -25.05 -15.00
CA ASP A 584 2.70 -23.81 -15.57
C ASP A 584 2.73 -22.66 -14.55
N ALA A 585 2.70 -21.40 -15.01
CA ALA A 585 2.61 -20.22 -14.16
C ALA A 585 1.30 -20.24 -13.34
N THR A 586 1.38 -20.77 -12.14
CA THR A 586 0.26 -20.77 -11.20
C THR A 586 0.64 -19.97 -9.96
N ILE A 587 -0.16 -18.97 -9.63
CA ILE A 587 -0.16 -18.39 -8.28
C ILE A 587 -1.03 -19.30 -7.42
N LYS A 588 -0.64 -19.50 -6.15
CA LYS A 588 -1.38 -20.34 -5.20
C LYS A 588 -2.88 -20.05 -5.18
N PRO A 589 -3.74 -21.09 -5.02
CA PRO A 589 -5.18 -20.89 -4.87
C PRO A 589 -5.50 -19.93 -3.71
N PRO A 590 -6.55 -19.05 -3.84
CA PRO A 590 -7.73 -19.27 -4.66
C PRO A 590 -7.86 -18.44 -5.94
N ILE A 591 -6.80 -18.05 -6.60
CA ILE A 591 -6.85 -17.14 -7.75
C ILE A 591 -7.17 -17.95 -9.01
N SER A 592 -8.40 -17.83 -9.50
CA SER A 592 -8.91 -18.64 -10.62
C SER A 592 -8.44 -18.19 -12.01
N THR A 593 -7.86 -16.99 -12.16
CA THR A 593 -7.35 -16.49 -13.44
C THR A 593 -6.21 -15.49 -13.21
N ILE A 594 -4.98 -15.93 -13.41
CA ILE A 594 -3.81 -15.08 -13.38
C ILE A 594 -3.61 -14.46 -14.75
N ARG A 595 -3.36 -13.14 -14.79
CA ARG A 595 -3.09 -12.43 -16.04
C ARG A 595 -1.73 -11.72 -15.93
N GLY A 596 -0.96 -11.77 -17.00
CA GLY A 596 0.35 -11.17 -17.08
C GLY A 596 1.42 -11.83 -16.19
N ALA A 597 1.13 -12.94 -15.50
CA ALA A 597 2.12 -13.62 -14.67
C ALA A 597 3.19 -14.30 -15.51
N GLY A 598 4.44 -14.31 -15.00
CA GLY A 598 5.56 -15.04 -15.61
C GLY A 598 5.38 -16.55 -15.45
N GLY A 599 6.00 -17.34 -16.35
CA GLY A 599 6.07 -18.80 -16.28
C GLY A 599 6.96 -19.27 -15.11
N ALA A 600 6.56 -20.36 -14.46
CA ALA A 600 7.38 -20.99 -13.44
C ALA A 600 8.71 -21.51 -14.01
N ALA A 601 9.77 -21.50 -13.18
CA ALA A 601 11.04 -22.11 -13.54
C ALA A 601 10.93 -23.64 -13.61
N GLY A 602 11.64 -24.26 -14.54
CA GLY A 602 11.79 -25.71 -14.61
C GLY A 602 12.59 -26.27 -13.43
N ASN A 603 12.27 -27.46 -12.97
CA ASN A 603 13.02 -28.12 -11.90
C ASN A 603 14.40 -28.60 -12.36
N GLY A 604 15.35 -28.67 -11.44
CA GLY A 604 16.63 -29.33 -11.66
C GLY A 604 16.47 -30.85 -11.83
N GLY A 605 17.30 -31.45 -12.66
CA GLY A 605 17.40 -32.91 -12.78
C GLY A 605 18.06 -33.55 -11.56
N GLY A 606 17.61 -34.71 -11.14
CA GLY A 606 18.25 -35.46 -10.07
C GLY A 606 19.70 -35.87 -10.41
N GLY A 607 20.58 -35.89 -9.41
CA GLY A 607 21.94 -36.38 -9.56
C GLY A 607 21.99 -37.87 -9.82
N ALA A 608 23.06 -38.36 -10.49
CA ALA A 608 23.29 -39.78 -10.67
C ALA A 608 23.53 -40.50 -9.36
N GLY A 609 22.94 -41.65 -9.16
CA GLY A 609 23.28 -42.55 -8.06
C GLY A 609 24.70 -43.07 -8.16
N GLY A 610 25.37 -43.24 -6.98
CA GLY A 610 26.69 -43.91 -6.92
C GLY A 610 26.58 -45.37 -7.39
N GLY A 611 27.50 -45.82 -8.19
CA GLY A 611 27.61 -47.24 -8.60
C GLY A 611 28.23 -48.07 -7.48
N GLY A 612 27.79 -49.37 -7.38
CA GLY A 612 28.44 -50.31 -6.50
C GLY A 612 29.91 -50.56 -6.88
N ARG A 613 30.68 -51.17 -5.97
CA ARG A 613 32.10 -51.47 -6.20
C ARG A 613 32.26 -52.30 -7.46
N PRO A 614 33.01 -51.89 -8.51
CA PRO A 614 33.25 -52.72 -9.65
C PRO A 614 34.13 -53.91 -9.25
N PRO A 615 33.86 -55.15 -9.71
CA PRO A 615 34.80 -56.23 -9.54
C PRO A 615 36.11 -55.88 -10.22
N SER A 616 37.24 -56.28 -9.62
CA SER A 616 38.60 -55.91 -9.96
C SER A 616 39.05 -56.15 -11.40
N TYR A 617 38.19 -56.58 -12.29
CA TYR A 617 38.50 -56.95 -13.67
C TYR A 617 37.98 -56.02 -14.77
N TRP A 618 37.24 -54.92 -14.42
CA TRP A 618 36.54 -54.11 -15.43
C TRP A 618 36.95 -52.61 -15.35
N ASN A 619 37.93 -52.22 -16.13
CA ASN A 619 38.49 -50.86 -16.16
C ASN A 619 37.74 -49.84 -17.02
N ASN A 620 36.54 -50.11 -17.53
CA ASN A 620 35.80 -49.17 -18.39
C ASN A 620 34.26 -49.35 -18.21
N GLN A 621 33.79 -49.16 -17.01
CA GLN A 621 32.32 -49.21 -16.77
C GLN A 621 31.67 -47.88 -17.12
N PRO A 622 30.48 -47.89 -17.77
CA PRO A 622 29.72 -46.68 -18.01
C PRO A 622 29.27 -46.06 -16.67
N VAL A 623 29.40 -44.78 -16.56
CA VAL A 623 29.04 -43.96 -15.38
C VAL A 623 27.55 -43.72 -15.34
N GLY A 624 26.94 -43.67 -14.15
CA GLY A 624 25.57 -43.24 -13.98
C GLY A 624 25.38 -41.82 -14.50
N LYS A 625 24.30 -41.58 -15.20
CA LYS A 625 23.97 -40.27 -15.77
C LYS A 625 22.97 -39.51 -14.89
N GLY A 626 23.17 -38.22 -14.76
CA GLY A 626 22.23 -37.33 -14.13
C GLY A 626 20.90 -37.28 -14.88
N GLY A 627 19.83 -37.01 -14.14
CA GLY A 627 18.50 -36.81 -14.72
C GLY A 627 18.44 -35.47 -15.48
N LYS A 628 17.52 -35.35 -16.42
CA LYS A 628 17.29 -34.14 -17.19
C LYS A 628 16.54 -33.07 -16.34
N GLY A 629 16.84 -31.81 -16.57
CA GLY A 629 16.03 -30.71 -16.06
C GLY A 629 14.64 -30.67 -16.70
N GLY A 630 13.65 -30.24 -15.95
CA GLY A 630 12.28 -30.06 -16.42
C GLY A 630 12.14 -28.78 -17.26
N PRO A 631 11.17 -28.71 -18.21
CA PRO A 631 10.90 -27.51 -18.98
C PRO A 631 10.36 -26.37 -18.11
N GLY A 632 10.55 -25.13 -18.54
CA GLY A 632 9.92 -23.96 -17.95
C GLY A 632 8.42 -23.90 -18.26
N GLY A 633 7.66 -23.28 -17.40
CA GLY A 633 6.21 -23.04 -17.60
C GLY A 633 5.94 -21.85 -18.52
N ASP A 634 4.75 -21.82 -19.11
CA ASP A 634 4.31 -20.70 -19.94
C ASP A 634 3.90 -19.48 -19.08
N GLY A 635 4.11 -18.27 -19.58
CA GLY A 635 3.58 -17.05 -19.01
C GLY A 635 2.08 -16.89 -19.28
N ALA A 636 1.40 -16.12 -18.44
CA ALA A 636 -0.03 -15.86 -18.56
C ALA A 636 -0.31 -14.67 -19.51
N PRO A 637 -1.47 -14.65 -20.22
CA PRO A 637 -1.85 -13.55 -21.09
C PRO A 637 -2.12 -12.26 -20.30
N GLY A 638 -2.01 -11.10 -20.97
CA GLY A 638 -2.22 -9.78 -20.40
C GLY A 638 -3.68 -9.45 -20.06
N ILE A 639 -3.90 -8.22 -19.53
CA ILE A 639 -5.20 -7.70 -19.11
C ILE A 639 -5.24 -6.17 -19.20
N ILE A 640 -6.43 -5.61 -19.33
CA ILE A 640 -6.68 -4.16 -19.22
C ILE A 640 -7.73 -3.92 -18.14
N LEU A 641 -7.44 -2.98 -17.23
CA LEU A 641 -8.36 -2.49 -16.20
C LEU A 641 -8.68 -1.03 -16.50
N VAL A 642 -9.96 -0.67 -16.54
CA VAL A 642 -10.42 0.71 -16.75
C VAL A 642 -11.23 1.12 -15.54
N TYR A 643 -10.68 2.04 -14.72
CA TYR A 643 -11.35 2.65 -13.58
C TYR A 643 -12.08 3.91 -14.03
N TYR A 644 -13.40 4.05 -13.67
CA TYR A 644 -14.26 5.16 -14.09
C TYR A 644 -15.35 5.47 -13.06
#